data_641cfbde04f8bb4a2bed34394001feff
#
_entry.id   641cfbde04f8bb4a2bed34394001feff
#
_cell.length_a   1.000
_cell.length_b   1.000
_cell.length_c   1.000
_cell.angle_alpha   90.00
_cell.angle_beta   90.00
_cell.angle_gamma   90.00
#
_symmetry.space_group_name_H-M   'P 1'
#
loop_
_entity.id
_entity.type
_entity.pdbx_description
1 polymer ?
#
loop_
_entity_poly.entity_id
_entity_poly.type
_entity_poly.pdbx_seq_one_letter_code
_entity_poly.pdbx_strand_id
1 'polypeptide(L)'
;MADSIAANFIRQSLIYPQEKLYVQTDKAAYISGEDIWFRAHLTDALSHIPDTTSRYVYAELLNPADSLLKRVKIKPANGVYQGYMPTDEDIPAGEYQLRCYTKYMQNMGEDYFFRRKVTIGDPLSALYRTHTDFEYTEDKKKVNIKIYFTEIESGKTILPENIMISESDGDLKKHKIKEDSCIYLSRKAPADKKSRVLYISYDYQKKFHKQYIPIPYPHNEFDVAFMPEGGNLPAGIHSRIGFKAINANGTAEDITGIVVNEKGDTLTYFESKHLGMGSLTTFSLPGQKFFAICRNKNNVEKRFPLPASTANTVSLQAYWLRNQLNIALAKSEDITSLNSDYYLVVHCRGNVLYSEKWNNSKDFITFRKEELPTGVIQAVLADAQMNPVSERLVFNINENDLTKVSYSTARQQYKKRENIENRVSVTDNAGNPLKGDFSISVTNSNDILPDSTVNILSSILLASDLKGNIESPASYFRGDLTNAHPGLDLLMMTQGWRRYNIGRILKGDPESPAIMPETSQTISGIVKGGLLMTKPAAEYPVNILATNFPFVASGVTNKDGRFAMTGFETPDSVRFIIQGNNKKGGSRVELLLDIDTFPQIRRSAPLSLSGIDGFEKYMQKADEKFMIDNGMRMIYLKEVEIVAKPKIKVGKLPYSSPMNRLFTSEDIEKTHAHDMYSLLGRMGGIWVSGTRITMRNAEPLILVDNMEMNNTELHMILPEHVDEIEIFSSSSAFFYFGQRATNGAIVITTKKGNMGIPGKEPFNIKTITPLGYQPLREFYSPKYETAEQRNDATPDLRTTIYWNPTIKTADDGTATFSFYSADTSAAYSVVIEGMTSDGKVIYTTGKIEVK
;
A
#
# COMPACT_ATOMS: atom_id res chain seq x y z
N MET A 1 -26.31 8.15 -32.95
CA MET A 1 -25.85 8.78 -31.67
C MET A 1 -25.68 7.76 -30.56
N ALA A 2 -26.64 6.87 -30.28
CA ALA A 2 -26.50 5.81 -29.28
C ALA A 2 -25.29 4.90 -29.54
N ASP A 3 -25.11 4.42 -30.76
CA ASP A 3 -23.94 3.59 -31.17
C ASP A 3 -22.61 4.38 -31.01
N SER A 4 -22.64 5.69 -31.22
CA SER A 4 -21.48 6.57 -31.03
C SER A 4 -21.10 6.67 -29.57
N ILE A 5 -22.05 6.70 -28.63
CA ILE A 5 -21.78 6.72 -27.19
C ILE A 5 -21.11 5.40 -26.76
N ALA A 6 -21.68 4.26 -27.14
CA ALA A 6 -21.08 2.95 -26.81
C ALA A 6 -19.66 2.83 -27.38
N ALA A 7 -19.44 3.28 -28.63
CA ALA A 7 -18.11 3.30 -29.25
C ALA A 7 -17.11 4.18 -28.48
N ASN A 8 -17.55 5.32 -27.93
CA ASN A 8 -16.71 6.20 -27.13
C ASN A 8 -16.26 5.53 -25.82
N PHE A 9 -17.14 4.80 -25.13
CA PHE A 9 -16.79 4.03 -23.94
C PHE A 9 -15.80 2.90 -24.24
N ILE A 10 -16.03 2.16 -25.35
CA ILE A 10 -15.08 1.12 -25.81
C ILE A 10 -13.72 1.76 -26.11
N ARG A 11 -13.71 2.89 -26.84
CA ARG A 11 -12.47 3.62 -27.14
C ARG A 11 -11.75 4.06 -25.87
N GLN A 12 -12.48 4.56 -24.86
CA GLN A 12 -11.91 4.94 -23.58
C GLN A 12 -11.23 3.75 -22.89
N SER A 13 -11.89 2.61 -22.82
CA SER A 13 -11.34 1.40 -22.19
C SER A 13 -10.10 0.85 -22.90
N LEU A 14 -10.03 0.97 -24.23
CA LEU A 14 -8.86 0.56 -25.01
C LEU A 14 -7.68 1.51 -24.89
N ILE A 15 -7.92 2.83 -24.82
CA ILE A 15 -6.86 3.85 -24.68
C ILE A 15 -6.33 3.87 -23.26
N TYR A 16 -7.22 3.72 -22.28
CA TYR A 16 -6.88 3.82 -20.86
C TYR A 16 -7.50 2.66 -20.05
N PRO A 17 -7.03 1.42 -20.26
CA PRO A 17 -7.42 0.30 -19.41
C PRO A 17 -7.01 0.62 -17.97
N GLN A 18 -7.93 0.49 -17.02
CA GLN A 18 -7.67 0.78 -15.60
C GLN A 18 -7.47 -0.51 -14.80
N GLU A 19 -6.75 -0.39 -13.69
CA GLU A 19 -6.46 -1.49 -12.79
C GLU A 19 -7.27 -1.37 -11.49
N LYS A 20 -7.55 -2.51 -10.87
CA LYS A 20 -8.01 -2.63 -9.47
C LYS A 20 -7.02 -3.45 -8.69
N LEU A 21 -6.77 -3.03 -7.47
CA LEU A 21 -5.87 -3.73 -6.56
C LEU A 21 -6.55 -4.00 -5.22
N TYR A 22 -6.46 -5.24 -4.78
CA TYR A 22 -6.82 -5.68 -3.43
C TYR A 22 -5.64 -6.41 -2.79
N VAL A 23 -5.43 -6.23 -1.48
CA VAL A 23 -4.35 -6.92 -0.78
C VAL A 23 -4.89 -7.62 0.47
N GLN A 24 -4.76 -8.94 0.51
CA GLN A 24 -4.99 -9.74 1.71
C GLN A 24 -3.71 -9.82 2.53
N THR A 25 -3.81 -9.65 3.85
CA THR A 25 -2.73 -9.92 4.81
C THR A 25 -3.00 -11.21 5.57
N ASP A 26 -1.97 -11.81 6.14
CA ASP A 26 -2.12 -13.05 6.93
C ASP A 26 -2.93 -12.83 8.21
N LYS A 27 -2.94 -11.62 8.78
CA LYS A 27 -3.74 -11.23 9.95
C LYS A 27 -3.98 -9.71 9.99
N ALA A 28 -4.79 -9.24 10.90
CA ALA A 28 -5.17 -7.82 11.02
C ALA A 28 -4.25 -7.03 11.97
N ALA A 29 -3.56 -7.70 12.88
CA ALA A 29 -2.68 -7.06 13.86
C ALA A 29 -1.40 -7.85 14.05
N TYR A 30 -0.34 -7.15 14.44
CA TYR A 30 1.04 -7.65 14.51
C TYR A 30 1.72 -7.16 15.79
N ILE A 31 2.80 -7.85 16.13
CA ILE A 31 3.73 -7.42 17.15
C ILE A 31 4.97 -6.87 16.45
N SER A 32 5.62 -5.86 17.05
CA SER A 32 6.88 -5.31 16.55
C SER A 32 7.90 -6.43 16.25
N GLY A 33 8.53 -6.38 15.09
CA GLY A 33 9.45 -7.40 14.61
C GLY A 33 8.80 -8.55 13.82
N GLU A 34 7.47 -8.65 13.76
CA GLU A 34 6.81 -9.61 12.88
C GLU A 34 6.72 -9.10 11.46
N ASP A 35 6.80 -10.00 10.48
CA ASP A 35 6.54 -9.69 9.09
C ASP A 35 5.04 -9.65 8.81
N ILE A 36 4.59 -8.65 8.07
CA ILE A 36 3.23 -8.59 7.52
C ILE A 36 3.25 -9.34 6.19
N TRP A 37 2.81 -10.60 6.19
CA TRP A 37 2.68 -11.37 4.96
C TRP A 37 1.47 -10.93 4.17
N PHE A 38 1.62 -10.84 2.85
CA PHE A 38 0.51 -10.41 2.02
C PHE A 38 0.52 -10.99 0.61
N ARG A 39 -0.67 -11.04 0.03
CA ARG A 39 -0.90 -11.28 -1.39
C ARG A 39 -1.68 -10.12 -1.98
N ALA A 40 -1.23 -9.63 -3.14
CA ALA A 40 -1.92 -8.61 -3.92
C ALA A 40 -2.67 -9.25 -5.10
N HIS A 41 -3.94 -8.94 -5.23
CA HIS A 41 -4.80 -9.32 -6.36
C HIS A 41 -4.94 -8.10 -7.26
N LEU A 42 -4.21 -8.10 -8.38
CA LEU A 42 -4.27 -7.08 -9.41
C LEU A 42 -5.18 -7.58 -10.53
N THR A 43 -6.17 -6.77 -10.91
CA THR A 43 -7.14 -7.13 -11.94
C THR A 43 -7.36 -5.97 -12.90
N ASP A 44 -7.75 -6.28 -14.13
CA ASP A 44 -8.39 -5.32 -15.03
C ASP A 44 -9.68 -4.78 -14.40
N ALA A 45 -9.90 -3.48 -14.45
CA ALA A 45 -11.01 -2.84 -13.75
C ALA A 45 -12.38 -3.10 -14.40
N LEU A 46 -12.42 -3.39 -15.70
CA LEU A 46 -13.63 -3.64 -16.46
C LEU A 46 -14.12 -5.08 -16.27
N SER A 47 -13.23 -6.05 -16.50
CA SER A 47 -13.53 -7.48 -16.53
C SER A 47 -13.29 -8.18 -15.20
N HIS A 48 -12.48 -7.59 -14.31
CA HIS A 48 -11.93 -8.18 -13.09
C HIS A 48 -11.02 -9.39 -13.33
N ILE A 49 -10.66 -9.69 -14.57
CA ILE A 49 -9.70 -10.75 -14.89
C ILE A 49 -8.35 -10.38 -14.26
N PRO A 50 -7.66 -11.35 -13.60
CA PRO A 50 -6.33 -11.12 -13.08
C PRO A 50 -5.37 -10.59 -14.15
N ASP A 51 -4.67 -9.50 -13.85
CA ASP A 51 -3.79 -8.80 -14.77
C ASP A 51 -2.35 -8.76 -14.22
N THR A 52 -1.39 -8.83 -15.14
CA THR A 52 0.05 -8.73 -14.85
C THR A 52 0.76 -7.74 -15.77
N THR A 53 0.00 -6.87 -16.46
CA THR A 53 0.54 -5.85 -17.36
C THR A 53 1.46 -4.88 -16.61
N SER A 54 1.05 -4.42 -15.44
CA SER A 54 1.95 -3.76 -14.49
C SER A 54 2.82 -4.80 -13.80
N ARG A 55 4.10 -4.86 -14.18
CA ARG A 55 5.05 -5.86 -13.67
C ARG A 55 5.26 -5.81 -12.17
N TYR A 56 5.04 -4.64 -11.54
CA TYR A 56 5.32 -4.44 -10.12
C TYR A 56 4.15 -3.84 -9.37
N VAL A 57 3.95 -4.35 -8.15
CA VAL A 57 3.12 -3.73 -7.12
C VAL A 57 4.05 -3.16 -6.04
N TYR A 58 3.80 -1.93 -5.65
CA TYR A 58 4.46 -1.27 -4.53
C TYR A 58 3.60 -1.40 -3.29
N ALA A 59 4.20 -1.80 -2.17
CA ALA A 59 3.57 -1.81 -0.87
C ALA A 59 4.36 -0.93 0.09
N GLU A 60 3.68 -0.05 0.80
CA GLU A 60 4.25 0.93 1.71
C GLU A 60 3.62 0.82 3.08
N LEU A 61 4.43 0.85 4.11
CA LEU A 61 4.00 0.96 5.50
C LEU A 61 4.12 2.41 5.96
N LEU A 62 2.97 3.00 6.28
CA LEU A 62 2.87 4.37 6.79
C LEU A 62 2.60 4.33 8.28
N ASN A 63 3.27 5.21 9.04
CA ASN A 63 3.02 5.37 10.46
C ASN A 63 1.71 6.16 10.73
N PRO A 64 1.23 6.24 11.97
CA PRO A 64 0.02 7.00 12.32
C PRO A 64 0.03 8.48 11.92
N ALA A 65 1.23 9.08 11.74
CA ALA A 65 1.41 10.46 11.26
C ALA A 65 1.52 10.55 9.71
N ASP A 66 1.16 9.50 8.98
CA ASP A 66 1.25 9.39 7.52
C ASP A 66 2.68 9.56 6.96
N SER A 67 3.69 9.25 7.75
CA SER A 67 5.08 9.21 7.27
C SER A 67 5.45 7.83 6.78
N LEU A 68 6.15 7.75 5.65
CA LEU A 68 6.62 6.49 5.09
C LEU A 68 7.72 5.90 5.98
N LEU A 69 7.53 4.67 6.45
CA LEU A 69 8.56 3.92 7.16
C LEU A 69 9.32 2.97 6.22
N LYS A 70 8.57 2.22 5.42
CA LYS A 70 9.16 1.22 4.52
C LYS A 70 8.37 1.09 3.24
N ARG A 71 9.08 0.81 2.15
CA ARG A 71 8.50 0.50 0.83
C ARG A 71 9.14 -0.77 0.31
N VAL A 72 8.33 -1.67 -0.19
CA VAL A 72 8.76 -2.85 -0.92
C VAL A 72 8.15 -2.86 -2.31
N LYS A 73 8.85 -3.44 -3.26
CA LYS A 73 8.44 -3.63 -4.64
C LYS A 73 8.35 -5.12 -4.88
N ILE A 74 7.18 -5.64 -5.22
CA ILE A 74 6.97 -7.06 -5.50
C ILE A 74 6.68 -7.28 -6.98
N LYS A 75 7.13 -8.43 -7.49
CA LYS A 75 6.83 -8.89 -8.85
C LYS A 75 6.04 -10.19 -8.83
N PRO A 76 5.26 -10.51 -9.87
CA PRO A 76 4.50 -11.74 -9.88
C PRO A 76 5.42 -12.95 -10.06
N ALA A 77 5.13 -14.01 -9.30
CA ALA A 77 5.67 -15.33 -9.51
C ALA A 77 4.52 -16.25 -9.94
N ASN A 78 4.63 -16.85 -11.11
CA ASN A 78 3.56 -17.68 -11.70
C ASN A 78 2.19 -16.95 -11.78
N GLY A 79 2.22 -15.64 -12.03
CA GLY A 79 1.03 -14.79 -12.11
C GLY A 79 0.52 -14.24 -10.78
N VAL A 80 1.16 -14.57 -9.65
CA VAL A 80 0.74 -14.15 -8.31
C VAL A 80 1.69 -13.13 -7.71
N TYR A 81 1.17 -11.98 -7.28
CA TYR A 81 1.92 -10.99 -6.51
C TYR A 81 1.85 -11.32 -5.03
N GLN A 82 2.97 -11.72 -4.47
CA GLN A 82 3.10 -12.05 -3.05
C GLN A 82 4.37 -11.45 -2.47
N GLY A 83 4.31 -11.11 -1.19
CA GLY A 83 5.43 -10.51 -0.50
C GLY A 83 5.22 -10.43 1.01
N TYR A 84 6.11 -9.72 1.65
CA TYR A 84 6.03 -9.43 3.07
C TYR A 84 6.54 -8.01 3.34
N MET A 85 5.97 -7.35 4.33
CA MET A 85 6.45 -6.08 4.83
C MET A 85 7.17 -6.36 6.15
N PRO A 86 8.51 -6.32 6.17
CA PRO A 86 9.23 -6.54 7.41
C PRO A 86 9.03 -5.35 8.34
N THR A 87 8.76 -5.61 9.62
CA THR A 87 8.73 -4.58 10.66
C THR A 87 9.98 -4.69 11.53
N ASP A 88 10.46 -3.54 12.00
CA ASP A 88 11.61 -3.51 12.91
C ASP A 88 11.15 -3.91 14.31
N GLU A 89 12.03 -4.53 15.11
CA GLU A 89 11.73 -4.96 16.49
C GLU A 89 11.39 -3.79 17.41
N ASP A 90 11.85 -2.60 17.07
CA ASP A 90 11.67 -1.39 17.86
C ASP A 90 10.65 -0.40 17.28
N ILE A 91 9.81 -0.88 16.32
CA ILE A 91 8.74 -0.05 15.76
C ILE A 91 7.72 0.32 16.86
N PRO A 92 7.32 1.59 17.00
CA PRO A 92 6.41 2.01 18.06
C PRO A 92 5.02 1.36 17.93
N ALA A 93 4.36 1.08 19.05
CA ALA A 93 2.97 0.65 19.03
C ALA A 93 2.05 1.72 18.42
N GLY A 94 1.08 1.30 17.61
CA GLY A 94 0.16 2.22 16.94
C GLY A 94 -0.66 1.60 15.81
N GLU A 95 -1.52 2.42 15.21
CA GLU A 95 -2.30 2.05 14.03
C GLU A 95 -1.59 2.56 12.76
N TYR A 96 -1.04 1.64 12.02
CA TYR A 96 -0.32 1.85 10.75
C TYR A 96 -1.25 1.70 9.56
N GLN A 97 -0.79 2.10 8.38
CA GLN A 97 -1.50 1.90 7.13
C GLN A 97 -0.59 1.20 6.12
N LEU A 98 -1.05 0.07 5.59
CA LEU A 98 -0.51 -0.54 4.40
C LEU A 98 -1.16 0.10 3.17
N ARG A 99 -0.36 0.81 2.34
CA ARG A 99 -0.77 1.44 1.09
C ARG A 99 -0.14 0.71 -0.08
N CYS A 100 -0.96 0.24 -1.04
CA CYS A 100 -0.47 -0.54 -2.17
C CYS A 100 -0.98 0.03 -3.50
N TYR A 101 -0.11 0.04 -4.53
CA TYR A 101 -0.41 0.58 -5.85
C TYR A 101 0.56 0.04 -6.91
N THR A 102 0.18 0.17 -8.19
CA THR A 102 1.10 0.07 -9.33
C THR A 102 1.54 1.46 -9.78
N LYS A 103 2.65 1.56 -10.49
CA LYS A 103 3.09 2.84 -11.06
C LYS A 103 2.03 3.44 -12.00
N TYR A 104 1.32 2.59 -12.73
CA TYR A 104 0.24 2.96 -13.63
C TYR A 104 -0.97 3.56 -12.91
N MET A 105 -1.32 3.06 -11.72
CA MET A 105 -2.42 3.59 -10.91
C MET A 105 -2.24 5.06 -10.50
N GLN A 106 -1.03 5.61 -10.57
CA GLN A 106 -0.77 7.02 -10.28
C GLN A 106 -1.50 7.96 -11.27
N ASN A 107 -1.80 7.51 -12.49
CA ASN A 107 -2.61 8.28 -13.45
C ASN A 107 -4.01 8.61 -12.91
N MET A 108 -4.57 7.69 -12.13
CA MET A 108 -5.90 7.80 -11.56
C MET A 108 -5.92 8.59 -10.25
N GLY A 109 -4.75 8.72 -9.62
CA GLY A 109 -4.57 9.40 -8.34
C GLY A 109 -4.63 8.48 -7.13
N GLU A 110 -4.29 9.04 -5.99
CA GLU A 110 -4.12 8.32 -4.74
C GLU A 110 -5.39 7.63 -4.21
N ASP A 111 -6.56 8.10 -4.63
CA ASP A 111 -7.86 7.53 -4.24
C ASP A 111 -8.05 6.09 -4.73
N TYR A 112 -7.36 5.70 -5.79
CA TYR A 112 -7.43 4.37 -6.38
C TYR A 112 -6.47 3.37 -5.73
N PHE A 113 -5.55 3.83 -4.87
CA PHE A 113 -4.63 2.96 -4.17
C PHE A 113 -5.36 2.15 -3.12
N PHE A 114 -5.00 0.89 -3.01
CA PHE A 114 -5.49 0.06 -1.93
C PHE A 114 -4.90 0.52 -0.59
N ARG A 115 -5.73 0.52 0.45
CA ARG A 115 -5.32 0.85 1.82
C ARG A 115 -5.93 -0.11 2.81
N ARG A 116 -5.11 -0.55 3.75
CA ARG A 116 -5.53 -1.37 4.88
C ARG A 116 -4.90 -0.83 6.16
N LYS A 117 -5.70 -0.75 7.21
CA LYS A 117 -5.21 -0.47 8.55
C LYS A 117 -4.53 -1.71 9.12
N VAL A 118 -3.42 -1.52 9.81
CA VAL A 118 -2.63 -2.57 10.45
C VAL A 118 -2.26 -2.09 11.84
N THR A 119 -2.70 -2.79 12.87
CA THR A 119 -2.29 -2.49 14.25
C THR A 119 -0.98 -3.19 14.55
N ILE A 120 0.00 -2.43 15.06
CA ILE A 120 1.26 -2.98 15.54
C ILE A 120 1.37 -2.66 17.02
N GLY A 121 1.60 -3.70 17.83
CA GLY A 121 1.80 -3.58 19.27
C GLY A 121 3.26 -3.80 19.67
N ASP A 122 3.66 -3.19 20.76
CA ASP A 122 4.92 -3.49 21.41
C ASP A 122 4.67 -4.59 22.46
N PRO A 123 5.27 -5.79 22.34
CA PRO A 123 5.09 -6.86 23.31
C PRO A 123 5.51 -6.48 24.72
N LEU A 124 6.43 -5.55 24.87
CA LEU A 124 6.85 -5.04 26.18
C LEU A 124 5.78 -4.16 26.84
N SER A 125 4.80 -3.65 26.07
CA SER A 125 3.68 -2.85 26.58
C SER A 125 2.48 -3.68 27.06
N ALA A 126 2.56 -5.01 26.99
CA ALA A 126 1.49 -5.90 27.43
C ALA A 126 1.19 -5.82 28.94
N LEU A 127 2.13 -5.32 29.72
CA LEU A 127 2.01 -5.19 31.17
C LEU A 127 1.51 -3.82 31.62
N TYR A 128 1.60 -2.80 30.76
CA TYR A 128 1.36 -1.42 31.14
C TYR A 128 0.47 -0.70 30.15
N ARG A 129 -0.45 0.10 30.67
CA ARG A 129 -1.33 0.92 29.86
C ARG A 129 -1.00 2.40 30.03
N THR A 130 -0.85 3.09 28.90
CA THR A 130 -0.78 4.55 28.88
C THR A 130 -2.19 5.11 28.74
N HIS A 131 -2.61 5.91 29.69
CA HIS A 131 -3.89 6.61 29.67
C HIS A 131 -3.67 8.05 29.25
N THR A 132 -4.62 8.59 28.47
CA THR A 132 -4.59 9.97 27.99
C THR A 132 -5.96 10.59 28.08
N ASP A 133 -6.06 11.75 28.75
CA ASP A 133 -7.26 12.56 28.77
C ASP A 133 -7.00 13.83 27.95
N PHE A 134 -7.94 14.20 27.12
CA PHE A 134 -7.84 15.35 26.23
C PHE A 134 -8.97 16.34 26.52
N GLU A 135 -8.62 17.59 26.78
CA GLU A 135 -9.57 18.66 27.01
C GLU A 135 -9.25 19.86 26.10
N TYR A 136 -10.19 20.20 25.24
CA TYR A 136 -10.06 21.39 24.39
C TYR A 136 -10.53 22.64 25.16
N THR A 137 -9.83 23.77 24.97
CA THR A 137 -10.31 25.07 25.43
C THR A 137 -11.65 25.43 24.77
N GLU A 138 -12.46 26.26 25.39
CA GLU A 138 -13.77 26.69 24.85
C GLU A 138 -13.68 27.24 23.43
N ASP A 139 -12.63 28.01 23.13
CA ASP A 139 -12.35 28.53 21.79
C ASP A 139 -11.74 27.51 20.82
N LYS A 140 -11.55 26.25 21.27
CA LYS A 140 -10.97 25.11 20.52
C LYS A 140 -9.58 25.37 19.93
N LYS A 141 -8.88 26.42 20.39
CA LYS A 141 -7.55 26.75 19.87
C LYS A 141 -6.41 25.99 20.54
N LYS A 142 -6.65 25.44 21.73
CA LYS A 142 -5.67 24.65 22.49
C LYS A 142 -6.28 23.34 22.93
N VAL A 143 -5.41 22.33 23.13
CA VAL A 143 -5.74 21.06 23.76
C VAL A 143 -4.81 20.85 24.95
N ASN A 144 -5.39 20.57 26.11
CA ASN A 144 -4.72 20.13 27.31
C ASN A 144 -4.74 18.61 27.32
N ILE A 145 -3.58 18.02 27.57
CA ILE A 145 -3.38 16.57 27.52
C ILE A 145 -2.83 16.14 28.87
N LYS A 146 -3.52 15.21 29.51
CA LYS A 146 -3.06 14.56 30.74
C LYS A 146 -2.67 13.13 30.41
N ILE A 147 -1.48 12.70 30.80
CA ILE A 147 -0.95 11.37 30.52
C ILE A 147 -0.58 10.72 31.86
N TYR A 148 -1.02 9.48 32.08
CA TYR A 148 -0.65 8.68 33.24
C TYR A 148 -0.56 7.19 32.86
N PHE A 149 0.06 6.39 33.71
CA PHE A 149 0.41 5.02 33.40
C PHE A 149 -0.08 4.09 34.49
N THR A 150 -0.62 2.93 34.11
CA THR A 150 -1.05 1.89 35.04
C THR A 150 -0.52 0.52 34.62
N GLU A 151 -0.32 -0.35 35.60
CA GLU A 151 -0.13 -1.77 35.38
C GLU A 151 -1.49 -2.42 35.05
N ILE A 152 -1.53 -3.28 34.03
CA ILE A 152 -2.80 -3.83 33.53
C ILE A 152 -3.45 -4.77 34.53
N GLU A 153 -2.67 -5.68 35.15
CA GLU A 153 -3.20 -6.67 36.08
C GLU A 153 -3.72 -6.07 37.39
N SER A 154 -2.95 -5.17 37.99
CA SER A 154 -3.27 -4.63 39.31
C SER A 154 -4.05 -3.31 39.26
N GLY A 155 -4.08 -2.64 38.11
CA GLY A 155 -4.61 -1.26 37.96
C GLY A 155 -3.80 -0.20 38.71
N LYS A 156 -2.67 -0.57 39.33
CA LYS A 156 -1.84 0.37 40.10
C LYS A 156 -1.14 1.35 39.16
N THR A 157 -1.06 2.59 39.59
CA THR A 157 -0.25 3.63 38.93
C THR A 157 1.22 3.25 38.96
N ILE A 158 1.89 3.37 37.83
CA ILE A 158 3.35 3.21 37.72
C ILE A 158 3.99 4.55 37.39
N LEU A 159 5.27 4.68 37.70
CA LEU A 159 6.06 5.89 37.50
C LEU A 159 7.24 5.59 36.56
N PRO A 160 7.04 5.68 35.24
CA PRO A 160 8.12 5.48 34.28
C PRO A 160 9.22 6.55 34.38
N GLU A 161 10.41 6.18 33.92
CA GLU A 161 11.57 7.05 33.85
C GLU A 161 11.85 7.51 32.41
N ASN A 162 12.71 8.51 32.27
CA ASN A 162 13.22 8.99 30.96
C ASN A 162 12.13 9.25 29.90
N ILE A 163 11.00 9.81 30.32
CA ILE A 163 9.87 10.04 29.44
C ILE A 163 10.21 11.11 28.41
N MET A 164 10.14 10.75 27.16
CA MET A 164 10.36 11.62 26.01
C MET A 164 9.07 11.72 25.20
N ILE A 165 8.65 12.91 24.84
CA ILE A 165 7.46 13.17 24.03
C ILE A 165 7.85 14.07 22.86
N SER A 166 7.49 13.66 21.65
CA SER A 166 7.55 14.50 20.46
C SER A 166 6.17 14.97 20.08
N GLU A 167 6.04 16.24 19.86
CA GLU A 167 4.83 16.88 19.35
C GLU A 167 4.94 17.03 17.83
N SER A 168 4.39 16.12 17.04
CA SER A 168 4.64 15.99 15.60
C SER A 168 6.10 15.60 15.29
N ASP A 169 6.56 15.58 14.05
CA ASP A 169 7.96 15.24 13.67
C ASP A 169 9.04 16.17 14.30
N GLY A 170 8.72 16.83 15.42
CA GLY A 170 9.61 17.71 16.13
C GLY A 170 10.58 16.98 17.06
N ASP A 171 11.44 17.75 17.70
CA ASP A 171 12.41 17.24 18.63
C ASP A 171 11.76 16.57 19.85
N LEU A 172 12.32 15.44 20.27
CA LEU A 172 11.95 14.75 21.50
C LEU A 172 12.31 15.62 22.71
N LYS A 173 11.31 15.91 23.55
CA LYS A 173 11.49 16.67 24.78
C LYS A 173 11.31 15.78 25.99
N LYS A 174 12.19 15.94 26.96
CA LYS A 174 12.11 15.23 28.25
C LYS A 174 11.01 15.82 29.12
N HIS A 175 10.13 14.98 29.64
CA HIS A 175 9.06 15.36 30.56
C HIS A 175 9.23 14.67 31.92
N LYS A 176 8.69 15.31 32.96
CA LYS A 176 8.69 14.78 34.32
C LYS A 176 7.25 14.54 34.78
N ILE A 177 7.06 13.46 35.50
CA ILE A 177 5.79 13.16 36.17
C ILE A 177 5.66 14.13 37.35
N LYS A 178 4.47 14.71 37.54
CA LYS A 178 4.15 15.55 38.68
C LYS A 178 3.79 14.74 39.93
N GLU A 179 3.56 15.42 41.06
CA GLU A 179 3.20 14.79 42.34
C GLU A 179 1.93 13.93 42.25
N ASP A 180 0.99 14.28 41.40
CA ASP A 180 -0.23 13.51 41.14
C ASP A 180 -0.04 12.33 40.18
N SER A 181 1.20 11.93 39.90
CA SER A 181 1.57 10.82 38.98
C SER A 181 1.18 11.04 37.52
N CYS A 182 1.01 12.30 37.11
CA CYS A 182 0.58 12.65 35.76
C CYS A 182 1.59 13.56 35.04
N ILE A 183 1.52 13.54 33.71
CA ILE A 183 2.21 14.50 32.84
C ILE A 183 1.14 15.41 32.26
N TYR A 184 1.39 16.71 32.24
CA TYR A 184 0.49 17.70 31.65
C TYR A 184 1.17 18.41 30.50
N LEU A 185 0.49 18.39 29.32
CA LEU A 185 0.89 19.12 28.13
C LEU A 185 -0.22 20.10 27.79
N SER A 186 0.13 21.30 27.36
CA SER A 186 -0.82 22.26 26.77
C SER A 186 -0.24 22.75 25.46
N ARG A 187 -0.95 22.55 24.38
CA ARG A 187 -0.47 22.87 23.03
C ARG A 187 -1.57 23.49 22.18
N LYS A 188 -1.15 24.14 21.09
CA LYS A 188 -2.09 24.60 20.06
C LYS A 188 -2.85 23.42 19.48
N ALA A 189 -4.15 23.59 19.26
CA ALA A 189 -4.98 22.56 18.64
C ALA A 189 -4.40 22.17 17.27
N PRO A 190 -4.21 20.86 17.02
CA PRO A 190 -3.62 20.39 15.76
C PRO A 190 -4.50 20.76 14.56
N ALA A 191 -3.89 21.28 13.50
CA ALA A 191 -4.59 21.68 12.28
C ALA A 191 -4.80 20.53 11.29
N ASP A 192 -3.87 19.58 11.27
CA ASP A 192 -3.85 18.44 10.35
C ASP A 192 -3.60 17.13 11.10
N LYS A 193 -3.73 15.99 10.40
CA LYS A 193 -3.56 14.67 10.99
C LYS A 193 -2.14 14.44 11.50
N LYS A 194 -1.13 14.90 10.79
CA LYS A 194 0.27 14.72 11.15
C LYS A 194 0.57 15.33 12.53
N SER A 195 0.04 16.54 12.76
CA SER A 195 0.15 17.22 14.04
C SER A 195 -0.76 16.63 15.13
N ARG A 196 -1.68 15.71 14.80
CA ARG A 196 -2.58 15.01 15.74
C ARG A 196 -1.99 13.72 16.32
N VAL A 197 -0.75 13.44 16.10
CA VAL A 197 -0.11 12.23 16.64
C VAL A 197 1.01 12.65 17.57
N LEU A 198 0.96 12.18 18.82
CA LEU A 198 2.09 12.26 19.74
C LEU A 198 2.91 10.99 19.61
N TYR A 199 4.20 11.11 19.61
CA TYR A 199 5.10 10.00 19.88
C TYR A 199 5.54 10.09 21.33
N ILE A 200 5.45 8.99 22.08
CA ILE A 200 5.94 8.88 23.47
C ILE A 200 6.87 7.70 23.59
N SER A 201 7.97 7.90 24.31
CA SER A 201 8.84 6.81 24.75
C SER A 201 9.20 6.98 26.21
N TYR A 202 9.39 5.87 26.93
CA TYR A 202 9.73 5.86 28.35
C TYR A 202 10.39 4.55 28.76
N ASP A 203 11.14 4.60 29.88
CA ASP A 203 11.73 3.43 30.51
C ASP A 203 10.90 3.01 31.73
N TYR A 204 10.65 1.72 31.87
CA TYR A 204 10.10 1.17 33.11
C TYR A 204 10.64 -0.26 33.32
N GLN A 205 11.12 -0.56 34.54
CA GLN A 205 11.75 -1.85 34.91
C GLN A 205 12.84 -2.29 33.94
N LYS A 206 13.69 -1.36 33.47
CA LYS A 206 14.75 -1.59 32.47
C LYS A 206 14.25 -1.98 31.08
N LYS A 207 12.96 -1.84 30.77
CA LYS A 207 12.37 -2.04 29.46
C LYS A 207 12.07 -0.68 28.85
N PHE A 208 12.31 -0.54 27.54
CA PHE A 208 12.08 0.69 26.78
C PHE A 208 10.80 0.57 25.96
N HIS A 209 9.87 1.49 26.16
CA HIS A 209 8.55 1.51 25.51
C HIS A 209 8.43 2.66 24.54
N LYS A 210 7.78 2.43 23.42
CA LYS A 210 7.47 3.42 22.37
C LYS A 210 6.06 3.25 21.89
N GLN A 211 5.34 4.36 21.74
CA GLN A 211 4.00 4.30 21.12
C GLN A 211 3.60 5.61 20.47
N TYR A 212 2.67 5.53 19.53
CA TYR A 212 1.96 6.66 18.99
C TYR A 212 0.62 6.83 19.68
N ILE A 213 0.29 8.06 20.06
CA ILE A 213 -0.96 8.42 20.70
C ILE A 213 -1.70 9.42 19.82
N PRO A 214 -2.86 9.04 19.26
CA PRO A 214 -3.66 9.96 18.48
C PRO A 214 -4.36 10.98 19.39
N ILE A 215 -4.30 12.26 19.02
CA ILE A 215 -5.07 13.34 19.65
C ILE A 215 -6.45 13.39 18.99
N PRO A 216 -7.54 13.10 19.71
CA PRO A 216 -8.88 13.14 19.14
C PRO A 216 -9.23 14.56 18.66
N TYR A 217 -10.17 14.65 17.73
CA TYR A 217 -10.75 15.92 17.38
C TYR A 217 -11.61 16.45 18.54
N PRO A 218 -11.92 17.76 18.58
CA PRO A 218 -12.86 18.29 19.58
C PRO A 218 -14.15 17.49 19.57
N HIS A 219 -14.64 17.11 20.75
CA HIS A 219 -15.93 16.43 20.85
C HIS A 219 -17.05 17.30 20.27
N ASN A 220 -18.07 16.66 19.73
CA ASN A 220 -19.30 17.29 19.27
C ASN A 220 -19.18 18.08 17.96
N GLU A 221 -18.08 17.95 17.21
CA GLU A 221 -17.98 18.49 15.86
C GLU A 221 -18.46 17.44 14.85
N PHE A 222 -19.48 17.79 14.08
CA PHE A 222 -19.99 17.00 12.96
C PHE A 222 -20.42 17.90 11.81
N ASP A 223 -20.46 17.33 10.62
CA ASP A 223 -20.96 17.98 9.41
C ASP A 223 -21.97 17.07 8.71
N VAL A 224 -22.90 17.68 7.97
CA VAL A 224 -23.95 16.95 7.24
C VAL A 224 -24.04 17.50 5.82
N ALA A 225 -23.82 16.62 4.85
CA ALA A 225 -24.02 16.92 3.43
C ALA A 225 -25.37 16.39 2.97
N PHE A 226 -26.13 17.20 2.25
CA PHE A 226 -27.42 16.85 1.66
C PHE A 226 -27.31 16.80 0.14
N MET A 227 -27.72 15.68 -0.45
CA MET A 227 -27.52 15.34 -1.86
C MET A 227 -28.86 14.95 -2.49
N PRO A 228 -29.44 15.79 -3.36
CA PRO A 228 -30.64 15.42 -4.10
C PRO A 228 -30.42 14.17 -4.95
N GLU A 229 -31.41 13.28 -5.01
CA GLU A 229 -31.34 12.11 -5.88
C GLU A 229 -31.24 12.57 -7.34
N GLY A 230 -30.25 12.03 -8.07
CA GLY A 230 -29.93 12.45 -9.43
C GLY A 230 -29.17 13.78 -9.55
N GLY A 231 -28.79 14.41 -8.42
CA GLY A 231 -27.97 15.63 -8.38
C GLY A 231 -28.76 16.95 -8.44
N ASN A 232 -29.97 16.95 -8.97
CA ASN A 232 -30.85 18.11 -9.08
C ASN A 232 -32.10 17.97 -8.19
N LEU A 233 -32.66 19.08 -7.73
CA LEU A 233 -33.90 19.12 -6.97
C LEU A 233 -34.98 19.83 -7.80
N PRO A 234 -35.81 19.10 -8.57
CA PRO A 234 -36.88 19.71 -9.38
C PRO A 234 -37.96 20.36 -8.49
N ALA A 235 -38.34 21.59 -8.83
CA ALA A 235 -39.35 22.34 -8.08
C ALA A 235 -40.78 21.84 -8.33
N GLY A 236 -41.66 21.96 -7.34
CA GLY A 236 -43.09 21.62 -7.45
C GLY A 236 -43.42 20.14 -7.37
N ILE A 237 -42.43 19.29 -7.08
CA ILE A 237 -42.63 17.84 -6.90
C ILE A 237 -42.01 17.35 -5.62
N HIS A 238 -42.49 16.20 -5.16
CA HIS A 238 -41.81 15.45 -4.06
C HIS A 238 -40.52 14.86 -4.56
N SER A 239 -39.40 15.24 -3.94
CA SER A 239 -38.07 14.77 -4.29
C SER A 239 -37.36 14.16 -3.08
N ARG A 240 -36.60 13.11 -3.33
CA ARG A 240 -35.79 12.43 -2.32
C ARG A 240 -34.40 13.09 -2.22
N ILE A 241 -33.95 13.33 -0.99
CA ILE A 241 -32.64 13.87 -0.69
C ILE A 241 -31.92 12.89 0.21
N GLY A 242 -30.78 12.35 -0.25
CA GLY A 242 -29.87 11.58 0.61
C GLY A 242 -29.07 12.54 1.49
N PHE A 243 -28.62 12.07 2.63
CA PHE A 243 -27.67 12.79 3.46
C PHE A 243 -26.61 11.86 4.05
N LYS A 244 -25.43 12.44 4.33
CA LYS A 244 -24.38 11.79 5.07
C LYS A 244 -23.85 12.72 6.14
N ALA A 245 -23.91 12.24 7.39
CA ALA A 245 -23.34 12.92 8.54
C ALA A 245 -22.01 12.26 8.91
N ILE A 246 -21.01 13.09 9.13
CA ILE A 246 -19.66 12.67 9.54
C ILE A 246 -19.20 13.50 10.72
N ASN A 247 -18.50 12.87 11.66
CA ASN A 247 -17.83 13.59 12.73
C ASN A 247 -16.49 14.17 12.28
N ALA A 248 -15.83 14.90 13.15
CA ALA A 248 -14.56 15.55 12.85
C ALA A 248 -13.41 14.55 12.52
N ASN A 249 -13.52 13.29 12.92
CA ASN A 249 -12.57 12.24 12.56
C ASN A 249 -12.76 11.73 11.12
N GLY A 250 -13.84 12.14 10.44
CA GLY A 250 -14.21 11.65 9.11
C GLY A 250 -14.93 10.29 9.12
N THR A 251 -15.34 9.80 10.28
CA THR A 251 -16.19 8.60 10.44
C THR A 251 -17.66 8.99 10.57
N ALA A 252 -18.54 8.00 10.43
CA ALA A 252 -19.97 8.20 10.51
C ALA A 252 -20.39 8.83 11.85
N GLU A 253 -21.38 9.73 11.79
CA GLU A 253 -22.06 10.30 12.93
C GLU A 253 -23.58 10.04 12.82
N ASP A 254 -24.17 9.37 13.79
CA ASP A 254 -25.60 9.17 13.80
C ASP A 254 -26.31 10.42 14.27
N ILE A 255 -27.29 10.85 13.49
CA ILE A 255 -28.06 12.08 13.73
C ILE A 255 -29.55 11.82 13.62
N THR A 256 -30.32 12.64 14.35
CA THR A 256 -31.73 12.89 14.11
C THR A 256 -31.91 14.33 13.69
N GLY A 257 -32.95 14.65 12.94
CA GLY A 257 -33.16 16.01 12.49
C GLY A 257 -34.60 16.32 12.08
N ILE A 258 -34.86 17.62 11.95
CA ILE A 258 -36.10 18.17 11.38
C ILE A 258 -35.78 19.09 10.23
N VAL A 259 -36.66 19.15 9.24
CA VAL A 259 -36.60 20.13 8.19
C VAL A 259 -37.54 21.29 8.55
N VAL A 260 -37.03 22.49 8.50
CA VAL A 260 -37.84 23.72 8.78
C VAL A 260 -37.79 24.68 7.59
N ASN A 261 -38.84 25.47 7.44
CA ASN A 261 -38.87 26.60 6.49
C ASN A 261 -38.20 27.85 7.08
N GLU A 262 -38.22 28.97 6.36
CA GLU A 262 -37.64 30.25 6.82
C GLU A 262 -38.33 30.80 8.08
N LYS A 263 -39.61 30.44 8.32
CA LYS A 263 -40.38 30.86 9.50
C LYS A 263 -40.11 29.99 10.71
N GLY A 264 -39.46 28.84 10.54
CA GLY A 264 -39.20 27.89 11.62
C GLY A 264 -40.24 26.78 11.74
N ASP A 265 -41.22 26.71 10.84
CA ASP A 265 -42.24 25.65 10.87
C ASP A 265 -41.61 24.31 10.46
N THR A 266 -41.87 23.29 11.23
CA THR A 266 -41.36 21.92 10.96
C THR A 266 -42.16 21.25 9.84
N LEU A 267 -41.46 20.77 8.82
CA LEU A 267 -42.03 20.14 7.63
C LEU A 267 -41.95 18.60 7.68
N THR A 268 -40.82 18.06 8.11
CA THR A 268 -40.60 16.60 8.19
C THR A 268 -39.50 16.27 9.19
N TYR A 269 -39.47 14.99 9.59
CA TYR A 269 -38.44 14.42 10.47
C TYR A 269 -37.59 13.45 9.68
N PHE A 270 -36.34 13.29 10.08
CA PHE A 270 -35.43 12.34 9.49
C PHE A 270 -34.38 11.84 10.50
N GLU A 271 -33.78 10.70 10.22
CA GLU A 271 -32.71 10.10 11.04
C GLU A 271 -31.73 9.28 10.22
N SER A 272 -30.51 9.11 10.73
CA SER A 272 -29.54 8.18 10.16
C SER A 272 -30.04 6.75 10.23
N LYS A 273 -29.90 6.00 9.14
CA LYS A 273 -30.30 4.60 9.01
C LYS A 273 -29.14 3.64 8.95
N HIS A 274 -27.98 4.10 8.44
CA HIS A 274 -26.78 3.29 8.29
C HIS A 274 -25.54 4.16 8.18
N LEU A 275 -24.58 4.00 9.10
CA LEU A 275 -23.27 4.70 9.07
C LEU A 275 -23.39 6.20 8.76
N GLY A 276 -24.19 6.92 9.51
CA GLY A 276 -24.44 8.36 9.33
C GLY A 276 -25.24 8.75 8.08
N MET A 277 -25.68 7.78 7.28
CA MET A 277 -26.45 8.00 6.06
C MET A 277 -27.93 7.80 6.32
N GLY A 278 -28.73 8.60 5.60
CA GLY A 278 -30.18 8.49 5.58
C GLY A 278 -30.76 9.23 4.37
N SER A 279 -32.07 9.27 4.30
CA SER A 279 -32.79 10.05 3.28
C SER A 279 -34.03 10.70 3.83
N LEU A 280 -34.42 11.80 3.25
CA LEU A 280 -35.66 12.49 3.51
C LEU A 280 -36.37 12.82 2.18
N THR A 281 -37.67 13.04 2.23
CA THR A 281 -38.46 13.51 1.08
C THR A 281 -38.96 14.92 1.38
N THR A 282 -38.82 15.82 0.44
CA THR A 282 -39.29 17.20 0.57
C THR A 282 -40.05 17.62 -0.69
N PHE A 283 -40.97 18.58 -0.49
CA PHE A 283 -41.65 19.29 -1.55
C PHE A 283 -41.27 20.76 -1.44
N SER A 284 -40.76 21.36 -2.50
CA SER A 284 -40.41 22.80 -2.48
C SER A 284 -40.73 23.48 -3.80
N LEU A 285 -41.20 24.73 -3.71
CA LEU A 285 -41.43 25.63 -4.85
C LEU A 285 -40.15 26.45 -5.14
N PRO A 286 -40.01 27.01 -6.33
CA PRO A 286 -38.86 27.83 -6.65
C PRO A 286 -38.70 28.99 -5.67
N GLY A 287 -37.48 29.27 -5.21
CA GLY A 287 -37.15 30.35 -4.28
C GLY A 287 -37.42 30.07 -2.81
N GLN A 288 -38.06 28.97 -2.44
CA GLN A 288 -38.19 28.58 -1.03
C GLN A 288 -36.87 28.06 -0.48
N LYS A 289 -36.55 28.47 0.75
CA LYS A 289 -35.36 27.99 1.47
C LYS A 289 -35.75 27.10 2.63
N PHE A 290 -35.13 25.95 2.72
CA PHE A 290 -35.32 25.04 3.82
C PHE A 290 -33.99 24.78 4.53
N PHE A 291 -34.10 24.47 5.81
CA PHE A 291 -32.95 24.16 6.67
C PHE A 291 -33.20 22.85 7.41
N ALA A 292 -32.15 22.10 7.56
CA ALA A 292 -32.13 20.92 8.44
C ALA A 292 -31.53 21.31 9.79
N ILE A 293 -32.27 21.09 10.87
CA ILE A 293 -31.76 21.19 12.23
C ILE A 293 -31.42 19.77 12.65
N CYS A 294 -30.12 19.48 12.74
CA CYS A 294 -29.57 18.15 13.00
C CYS A 294 -29.06 18.06 14.44
N ARG A 295 -29.34 16.96 15.11
CA ARG A 295 -28.87 16.68 16.47
C ARG A 295 -28.14 15.33 16.50
N ASN A 296 -26.93 15.31 17.05
CA ASN A 296 -26.17 14.07 17.25
C ASN A 296 -26.54 13.38 18.59
N LYS A 297 -25.97 12.20 18.84
CA LYS A 297 -26.18 11.42 20.08
C LYS A 297 -25.76 12.15 21.37
N ASN A 298 -24.91 13.18 21.27
CA ASN A 298 -24.49 13.99 22.40
C ASN A 298 -25.36 15.26 22.57
N ASN A 299 -26.54 15.32 21.93
CA ASN A 299 -27.46 16.44 21.92
C ASN A 299 -26.89 17.76 21.39
N VAL A 300 -25.83 17.72 20.62
CA VAL A 300 -25.33 18.92 19.92
C VAL A 300 -26.19 19.17 18.70
N GLU A 301 -26.70 20.40 18.60
CA GLU A 301 -27.57 20.81 17.52
C GLU A 301 -26.83 21.74 16.55
N LYS A 302 -27.00 21.47 15.25
CA LYS A 302 -26.48 22.32 14.18
C LYS A 302 -27.52 22.52 13.07
N ARG A 303 -27.46 23.68 12.43
CA ARG A 303 -28.37 24.06 11.35
C ARG A 303 -27.63 24.09 10.01
N PHE A 304 -28.16 23.36 9.03
CA PHE A 304 -27.63 23.26 7.67
C PHE A 304 -28.64 23.70 6.63
N PRO A 305 -28.24 24.42 5.56
CA PRO A 305 -29.13 24.71 4.45
C PRO A 305 -29.38 23.43 3.63
N LEU A 306 -30.61 23.22 3.21
CA LEU A 306 -30.94 22.22 2.21
C LEU A 306 -30.65 22.72 0.80
N PRO A 307 -30.40 21.85 -0.18
CA PRO A 307 -30.29 22.22 -1.59
C PRO A 307 -31.55 22.97 -2.05
N ALA A 308 -31.36 24.02 -2.85
CA ALA A 308 -32.46 24.78 -3.41
C ALA A 308 -33.13 24.04 -4.58
N SER A 309 -34.45 24.09 -4.65
CA SER A 309 -35.18 23.56 -5.80
C SER A 309 -35.09 24.52 -6.99
N THR A 310 -35.06 23.93 -8.18
CA THR A 310 -34.95 24.68 -9.44
C THR A 310 -36.12 24.38 -10.37
N ALA A 311 -36.63 25.44 -11.02
CA ALA A 311 -37.58 25.33 -12.11
C ALA A 311 -36.87 24.88 -13.39
N ASN A 312 -37.59 24.44 -14.37
CA ASN A 312 -37.11 23.98 -15.68
C ASN A 312 -35.97 22.95 -15.54
N THR A 313 -36.13 22.00 -14.64
CA THR A 313 -35.08 21.05 -14.25
C THR A 313 -35.59 19.62 -14.29
N VAL A 314 -34.70 18.69 -14.69
CA VAL A 314 -34.93 17.25 -14.68
C VAL A 314 -33.93 16.56 -13.77
N SER A 315 -34.32 15.39 -13.20
CA SER A 315 -33.46 14.58 -12.36
C SER A 315 -33.77 13.09 -12.53
N LEU A 316 -32.74 12.24 -12.54
CA LEU A 316 -32.91 10.80 -12.53
C LEU A 316 -33.30 10.32 -11.13
N GLN A 317 -34.26 9.44 -11.09
CA GLN A 317 -34.61 8.63 -9.90
C GLN A 317 -34.43 7.16 -10.25
N ALA A 318 -33.92 6.38 -9.30
CA ALA A 318 -33.76 4.95 -9.50
C ALA A 318 -34.15 4.19 -8.24
N TYR A 319 -34.96 3.13 -8.41
CA TYR A 319 -35.43 2.30 -7.32
C TYR A 319 -35.63 0.85 -7.74
N TRP A 320 -35.36 -0.04 -6.82
CA TRP A 320 -35.65 -1.46 -6.99
C TRP A 320 -37.08 -1.77 -6.59
N LEU A 321 -37.80 -2.45 -7.47
CA LEU A 321 -39.09 -3.06 -7.16
C LEU A 321 -38.96 -4.57 -7.36
N ARG A 322 -38.81 -5.33 -6.26
CA ARG A 322 -38.45 -6.75 -6.34
C ARG A 322 -37.15 -6.94 -7.14
N ASN A 323 -37.22 -7.68 -8.25
CA ASN A 323 -36.08 -7.99 -9.14
C ASN A 323 -35.98 -7.05 -10.37
N GLN A 324 -36.61 -5.88 -10.31
CA GLN A 324 -36.61 -4.91 -11.38
C GLN A 324 -36.06 -3.57 -10.92
N LEU A 325 -35.06 -3.07 -11.61
CA LEU A 325 -34.54 -1.71 -11.48
C LEU A 325 -35.38 -0.80 -12.37
N ASN A 326 -36.07 0.17 -11.81
CA ASN A 326 -36.77 1.20 -12.55
C ASN A 326 -35.97 2.51 -12.49
N ILE A 327 -35.70 3.09 -13.64
CA ILE A 327 -35.06 4.39 -13.78
C ILE A 327 -36.11 5.34 -14.36
N ALA A 328 -36.48 6.35 -13.57
CA ALA A 328 -37.49 7.34 -13.89
C ALA A 328 -36.87 8.73 -14.09
N LEU A 329 -37.55 9.59 -14.83
CA LEU A 329 -37.19 10.98 -15.02
C LEU A 329 -38.18 11.88 -14.28
N ALA A 330 -37.73 12.41 -13.14
CA ALA A 330 -38.45 13.46 -12.42
C ALA A 330 -38.30 14.81 -13.15
N LYS A 331 -39.38 15.55 -13.25
CA LYS A 331 -39.45 16.85 -13.94
C LYS A 331 -40.07 17.89 -13.01
N SER A 332 -39.54 19.10 -12.99
CA SER A 332 -40.19 20.20 -12.28
C SER A 332 -41.59 20.46 -12.83
N GLU A 333 -42.51 20.97 -11.99
CA GLU A 333 -43.92 21.15 -12.29
C GLU A 333 -44.18 22.05 -13.54
N ASP A 334 -43.27 22.98 -13.81
CA ASP A 334 -43.31 23.88 -14.94
C ASP A 334 -42.97 23.23 -16.29
N ILE A 335 -42.42 21.99 -16.28
CA ILE A 335 -42.15 21.24 -17.50
C ILE A 335 -43.37 20.39 -17.89
N THR A 336 -44.22 20.90 -18.76
CA THR A 336 -45.40 20.20 -19.28
C THR A 336 -45.01 19.18 -20.36
N SER A 337 -43.99 19.51 -21.17
CA SER A 337 -43.39 18.62 -22.16
C SER A 337 -41.88 18.80 -22.20
N LEU A 338 -41.11 17.70 -22.42
CA LEU A 338 -39.67 17.84 -22.64
C LEU A 338 -39.39 18.42 -24.02
N ASN A 339 -38.94 19.66 -24.07
CA ASN A 339 -38.63 20.38 -25.31
C ASN A 339 -37.20 20.04 -25.81
N SER A 340 -36.39 19.39 -25.01
CA SER A 340 -35.01 18.97 -25.34
C SER A 340 -34.91 17.46 -25.43
N ASP A 341 -34.07 17.01 -26.34
CA ASP A 341 -33.71 15.60 -26.44
C ASP A 341 -32.76 15.22 -25.32
N TYR A 342 -33.12 14.20 -24.55
CA TYR A 342 -32.26 13.60 -23.55
C TYR A 342 -31.88 12.18 -23.97
N TYR A 343 -30.70 11.74 -23.53
CA TYR A 343 -30.17 10.39 -23.76
C TYR A 343 -29.87 9.77 -22.40
N LEU A 344 -30.45 8.58 -22.17
CA LEU A 344 -30.10 7.77 -20.99
C LEU A 344 -28.97 6.79 -21.37
N VAL A 345 -27.90 6.86 -20.61
CA VAL A 345 -26.78 5.92 -20.69
C VAL A 345 -26.67 5.18 -19.37
N VAL A 346 -26.73 3.85 -19.42
CA VAL A 346 -26.54 2.97 -18.25
C VAL A 346 -25.32 2.13 -18.49
N HIS A 347 -24.36 2.17 -17.57
CA HIS A 347 -23.15 1.37 -17.69
C HIS A 347 -22.68 0.82 -16.34
N CYS A 348 -21.91 -0.26 -16.39
CA CYS A 348 -21.19 -0.80 -15.25
C CYS A 348 -19.70 -0.82 -15.58
N ARG A 349 -18.89 -0.13 -14.79
CA ARG A 349 -17.42 -0.05 -14.94
C ARG A 349 -16.93 0.47 -16.30
N GLY A 350 -17.78 1.13 -17.08
CA GLY A 350 -17.49 1.56 -18.45
C GLY A 350 -18.06 0.62 -19.57
N ASN A 351 -18.58 -0.55 -19.20
CA ASN A 351 -19.33 -1.38 -20.14
C ASN A 351 -20.77 -0.85 -20.25
N VAL A 352 -21.14 -0.37 -21.43
CA VAL A 352 -22.46 0.21 -21.69
C VAL A 352 -23.50 -0.90 -21.79
N LEU A 353 -24.50 -0.84 -20.93
CA LEU A 353 -25.62 -1.79 -20.85
C LEU A 353 -26.84 -1.28 -21.62
N TYR A 354 -26.99 0.05 -21.66
CA TYR A 354 -28.09 0.71 -22.35
C TYR A 354 -27.66 2.12 -22.80
N SER A 355 -28.03 2.51 -24.00
CA SER A 355 -27.76 3.86 -24.52
C SER A 355 -28.84 4.22 -25.56
N GLU A 356 -29.84 4.96 -25.15
CA GLU A 356 -30.92 5.38 -26.04
C GLU A 356 -31.45 6.78 -25.71
N LYS A 357 -32.11 7.41 -26.67
CA LYS A 357 -32.88 8.63 -26.48
C LYS A 357 -34.03 8.33 -25.52
N TRP A 358 -34.22 9.21 -24.50
CA TRP A 358 -35.34 9.09 -23.58
C TRP A 358 -36.68 9.14 -24.32
N ASN A 359 -37.50 8.14 -24.07
CA ASN A 359 -38.84 8.09 -24.66
C ASN A 359 -39.85 8.79 -23.76
N ASN A 360 -40.31 9.98 -24.17
CA ASN A 360 -41.24 10.82 -23.40
C ASN A 360 -42.62 10.20 -23.13
N SER A 361 -42.97 9.10 -23.81
CA SER A 361 -44.23 8.38 -23.55
C SER A 361 -44.09 7.34 -22.42
N LYS A 362 -42.87 7.14 -21.86
CA LYS A 362 -42.60 6.22 -20.76
C LYS A 362 -42.29 7.01 -19.50
N ASP A 363 -42.90 6.60 -18.40
CA ASP A 363 -42.61 7.17 -17.08
C ASP A 363 -41.29 6.66 -16.51
N PHE A 364 -40.89 5.42 -16.87
CA PHE A 364 -39.63 4.80 -16.43
C PHE A 364 -39.17 3.76 -17.46
N ILE A 365 -37.89 3.41 -17.37
CA ILE A 365 -37.24 2.31 -18.08
C ILE A 365 -36.89 1.25 -17.07
N THR A 366 -37.21 0.00 -17.37
CA THR A 366 -37.04 -1.14 -16.46
C THR A 366 -35.94 -2.07 -16.95
N PHE A 367 -35.10 -2.53 -16.04
CA PHE A 367 -34.08 -3.56 -16.24
C PHE A 367 -34.33 -4.71 -15.27
N ARG A 368 -34.18 -5.95 -15.71
CA ARG A 368 -34.25 -7.11 -14.81
C ARG A 368 -32.91 -7.28 -14.10
N LYS A 369 -32.94 -7.71 -12.84
CA LYS A 369 -31.75 -7.88 -12.00
C LYS A 369 -30.70 -8.79 -12.63
N GLU A 370 -31.15 -9.89 -13.25
CA GLU A 370 -30.29 -10.87 -13.92
C GLU A 370 -29.68 -10.40 -15.22
N GLU A 371 -30.15 -9.30 -15.82
CA GLU A 371 -29.59 -8.69 -17.03
C GLU A 371 -28.45 -7.72 -16.70
N LEU A 372 -28.33 -7.33 -15.45
CA LEU A 372 -27.35 -6.37 -14.99
C LEU A 372 -26.19 -7.09 -14.28
N PRO A 373 -24.93 -6.72 -14.56
CA PRO A 373 -23.79 -7.31 -13.85
C PRO A 373 -23.74 -6.88 -12.38
N THR A 374 -23.04 -7.68 -11.57
CA THR A 374 -22.75 -7.32 -10.18
C THR A 374 -21.79 -6.15 -10.10
N GLY A 375 -22.11 -5.16 -9.27
CA GLY A 375 -21.28 -3.99 -9.01
C GLY A 375 -22.03 -2.67 -9.05
N VAL A 376 -21.28 -1.58 -9.09
CA VAL A 376 -21.81 -0.22 -9.19
C VAL A 376 -22.22 0.08 -10.63
N ILE A 377 -23.50 0.36 -10.81
CA ILE A 377 -24.10 0.77 -12.08
C ILE A 377 -24.35 2.26 -12.03
N GLN A 378 -23.91 2.97 -13.07
CA GLN A 378 -24.16 4.39 -13.23
C GLN A 378 -25.17 4.63 -14.33
N ALA A 379 -26.26 5.31 -14.01
CA ALA A 379 -27.20 5.88 -14.95
C ALA A 379 -26.90 7.36 -15.13
N VAL A 380 -26.70 7.81 -16.36
CA VAL A 380 -26.39 9.19 -16.73
C VAL A 380 -27.42 9.68 -17.74
N LEU A 381 -28.04 10.81 -17.44
CA LEU A 381 -28.88 11.54 -18.40
C LEU A 381 -28.03 12.63 -19.04
N ALA A 382 -27.91 12.62 -20.35
CA ALA A 382 -27.20 13.64 -21.10
C ALA A 382 -28.18 14.46 -21.98
N ASP A 383 -27.87 15.74 -22.20
CA ASP A 383 -28.58 16.59 -23.15
C ASP A 383 -28.18 16.28 -24.62
N ALA A 384 -28.78 16.98 -25.57
CA ALA A 384 -28.47 16.84 -26.99
C ALA A 384 -27.03 17.21 -27.36
N GLN A 385 -26.32 17.96 -26.52
CA GLN A 385 -24.91 18.32 -26.64
C GLN A 385 -23.97 17.37 -25.88
N MET A 386 -24.51 16.26 -25.38
CA MET A 386 -23.78 15.27 -24.57
C MET A 386 -23.18 15.81 -23.27
N ASN A 387 -23.80 16.85 -22.68
CA ASN A 387 -23.46 17.24 -21.31
C ASN A 387 -24.25 16.38 -20.33
N PRO A 388 -23.59 15.82 -19.30
CA PRO A 388 -24.29 15.15 -18.20
C PRO A 388 -25.21 16.16 -17.47
N VAL A 389 -26.48 15.85 -17.37
CA VAL A 389 -27.49 16.71 -16.71
C VAL A 389 -27.86 16.15 -15.35
N SER A 390 -27.93 14.83 -15.26
CA SER A 390 -28.27 14.12 -14.03
C SER A 390 -27.61 12.75 -14.02
N GLU A 391 -27.19 12.30 -12.83
CA GLU A 391 -26.62 10.96 -12.65
C GLU A 391 -27.14 10.29 -11.38
N ARG A 392 -27.26 8.97 -11.44
CA ARG A 392 -27.70 8.15 -10.32
C ARG A 392 -26.92 6.84 -10.31
N LEU A 393 -26.30 6.53 -9.17
CA LEU A 393 -25.66 5.24 -8.94
C LEU A 393 -26.66 4.27 -8.32
N VAL A 394 -26.60 3.00 -8.74
CA VAL A 394 -27.29 1.88 -8.11
C VAL A 394 -26.32 0.71 -7.96
N PHE A 395 -26.57 -0.16 -7.00
CA PHE A 395 -25.77 -1.36 -6.82
C PHE A 395 -26.61 -2.60 -7.19
N ASN A 396 -26.05 -3.48 -8.01
CA ASN A 396 -26.65 -4.76 -8.35
C ASN A 396 -25.81 -5.93 -7.82
N ILE A 397 -26.51 -6.99 -7.42
CA ILE A 397 -25.91 -8.30 -7.14
C ILE A 397 -26.59 -9.31 -8.04
N ASN A 398 -25.89 -9.77 -9.07
CA ASN A 398 -26.35 -10.83 -9.96
C ASN A 398 -25.77 -12.16 -9.44
N GLU A 399 -26.65 -13.09 -9.10
CA GLU A 399 -26.24 -14.39 -8.55
C GLU A 399 -25.34 -15.19 -9.51
N ASN A 400 -25.48 -14.98 -10.81
CA ASN A 400 -24.66 -15.66 -11.84
C ASN A 400 -23.20 -15.16 -11.85
N ASP A 401 -22.94 -13.97 -11.28
CA ASP A 401 -21.58 -13.41 -11.15
C ASP A 401 -20.90 -13.84 -9.85
N LEU A 402 -21.64 -14.45 -8.94
CA LEU A 402 -21.09 -14.91 -7.66
C LEU A 402 -20.54 -16.33 -7.77
N THR A 403 -19.53 -16.61 -6.96
CA THR A 403 -19.02 -17.97 -6.76
C THR A 403 -19.65 -18.59 -5.52
N LYS A 404 -19.91 -19.90 -5.58
CA LYS A 404 -20.18 -20.70 -4.38
C LYS A 404 -18.89 -21.35 -3.91
N VAL A 405 -18.43 -20.94 -2.74
CA VAL A 405 -17.20 -21.45 -2.15
C VAL A 405 -17.53 -22.26 -0.92
N SER A 406 -17.21 -23.55 -0.92
CA SER A 406 -17.33 -24.41 0.24
C SER A 406 -15.96 -24.73 0.81
N TYR A 407 -15.84 -24.64 2.13
CA TYR A 407 -14.66 -25.02 2.88
C TYR A 407 -15.00 -26.11 3.87
N SER A 408 -14.18 -27.13 3.94
CA SER A 408 -14.37 -28.26 4.86
C SER A 408 -13.04 -28.83 5.32
N THR A 409 -13.05 -29.44 6.48
CA THR A 409 -11.94 -30.21 7.05
C THR A 409 -12.36 -31.67 7.22
N ALA A 410 -11.40 -32.58 7.28
CA ALA A 410 -11.68 -34.01 7.42
C ALA A 410 -12.42 -34.35 8.73
N ARG A 411 -12.25 -33.56 9.78
CA ARG A 411 -12.89 -33.69 11.08
C ARG A 411 -13.29 -32.31 11.65
N GLN A 412 -14.19 -32.28 12.59
CA GLN A 412 -14.62 -31.02 13.24
C GLN A 412 -13.66 -30.58 14.37
N GLN A 413 -12.93 -31.51 14.99
CA GLN A 413 -12.04 -31.24 16.11
C GLN A 413 -10.71 -31.94 15.92
N TYR A 414 -9.65 -31.27 16.33
CA TYR A 414 -8.26 -31.74 16.22
C TYR A 414 -7.53 -31.59 17.57
N LYS A 415 -6.46 -32.39 17.73
CA LYS A 415 -5.54 -32.26 18.86
C LYS A 415 -4.41 -31.29 18.53
N LYS A 416 -3.61 -30.95 19.55
CA LYS A 416 -2.37 -30.18 19.39
C LYS A 416 -1.39 -30.94 18.49
N ARG A 417 -0.67 -30.19 17.65
CA ARG A 417 0.33 -30.72 16.70
C ARG A 417 -0.20 -31.82 15.77
N GLU A 418 -1.49 -31.79 15.51
CA GLU A 418 -2.14 -32.73 14.60
C GLU A 418 -2.25 -32.14 13.20
N ASN A 419 -2.06 -33.00 12.17
CA ASN A 419 -2.26 -32.59 10.78
C ASN A 419 -3.74 -32.35 10.50
N ILE A 420 -4.06 -31.20 9.91
CA ILE A 420 -5.40 -30.78 9.51
C ILE A 420 -5.48 -30.76 8.00
N GLU A 421 -6.20 -31.71 7.45
CA GLU A 421 -6.47 -31.77 6.00
C GLU A 421 -7.68 -30.92 5.68
N ASN A 422 -7.55 -30.09 4.66
CA ASN A 422 -8.52 -29.08 4.26
C ASN A 422 -8.89 -29.27 2.79
N ARG A 423 -10.15 -29.00 2.47
CA ARG A 423 -10.67 -29.00 1.12
C ARG A 423 -11.49 -27.72 0.86
N VAL A 424 -11.22 -27.11 -0.27
CA VAL A 424 -12.00 -25.99 -0.81
C VAL A 424 -12.60 -26.43 -2.14
N SER A 425 -13.87 -26.08 -2.38
CA SER A 425 -14.51 -26.27 -3.67
C SER A 425 -15.10 -24.94 -4.13
N VAL A 426 -14.82 -24.58 -5.37
CA VAL A 426 -15.30 -23.34 -6.02
C VAL A 426 -16.14 -23.70 -7.22
N THR A 427 -17.40 -23.27 -7.21
CA THR A 427 -18.36 -23.52 -8.30
C THR A 427 -19.08 -22.23 -8.67
N ASP A 428 -19.72 -22.22 -9.83
CA ASP A 428 -20.70 -21.20 -10.19
C ASP A 428 -22.05 -21.48 -9.47
N ASN A 429 -23.04 -20.64 -9.75
CA ASN A 429 -24.36 -20.78 -9.15
C ASN A 429 -25.10 -22.06 -9.61
N ALA A 430 -24.78 -22.57 -10.79
CA ALA A 430 -25.34 -23.83 -11.34
C ALA A 430 -24.60 -25.09 -10.83
N GLY A 431 -23.51 -24.94 -10.08
CA GLY A 431 -22.70 -26.03 -9.57
C GLY A 431 -21.56 -26.48 -10.50
N ASN A 432 -21.30 -25.77 -11.61
CA ASN A 432 -20.16 -26.10 -12.46
C ASN A 432 -18.85 -25.69 -11.80
N PRO A 433 -17.78 -26.51 -11.90
CA PRO A 433 -16.49 -26.21 -11.30
C PRO A 433 -15.84 -24.97 -11.93
N LEU A 434 -15.20 -24.13 -11.08
CA LEU A 434 -14.48 -22.94 -11.54
C LEU A 434 -12.98 -23.08 -11.24
N LYS A 435 -12.18 -22.66 -12.23
CA LYS A 435 -10.73 -22.49 -12.02
C LYS A 435 -10.47 -21.16 -11.33
N GLY A 436 -9.74 -21.22 -10.22
CA GLY A 436 -9.41 -20.04 -9.44
C GLY A 436 -8.07 -20.16 -8.75
N ASP A 437 -7.56 -19.00 -8.33
CA ASP A 437 -6.35 -18.86 -7.58
C ASP A 437 -6.64 -17.98 -6.35
N PHE A 438 -6.36 -18.49 -5.16
CA PHE A 438 -6.69 -17.82 -3.90
C PHE A 438 -5.58 -17.95 -2.87
N SER A 439 -5.59 -17.05 -1.91
CA SER A 439 -4.78 -17.12 -0.70
C SER A 439 -5.62 -17.60 0.48
N ILE A 440 -4.95 -18.19 1.44
CA ILE A 440 -5.56 -18.62 2.69
C ILE A 440 -4.77 -18.11 3.88
N SER A 441 -5.50 -17.59 4.84
CA SER A 441 -5.00 -17.25 6.18
C SER A 441 -5.73 -18.11 7.22
N VAL A 442 -4.98 -18.70 8.13
CA VAL A 442 -5.50 -19.40 9.30
C VAL A 442 -4.87 -18.80 10.55
N THR A 443 -5.70 -18.21 11.40
CA THR A 443 -5.25 -17.52 12.61
C THR A 443 -5.93 -18.08 13.87
N ASN A 444 -5.22 -18.01 14.98
CA ASN A 444 -5.79 -18.33 16.29
C ASN A 444 -6.80 -17.25 16.70
N SER A 445 -8.08 -17.60 16.79
CA SER A 445 -9.17 -16.66 17.11
C SER A 445 -9.14 -16.14 18.54
N ASN A 446 -8.41 -16.81 19.45
CA ASN A 446 -8.23 -16.33 20.82
C ASN A 446 -7.23 -15.15 20.86
N ASP A 447 -6.35 -15.07 19.87
CA ASP A 447 -5.34 -14.02 19.77
C ASP A 447 -5.86 -12.86 18.90
N ILE A 448 -6.29 -13.17 17.68
CA ILE A 448 -6.70 -12.15 16.69
C ILE A 448 -7.92 -12.64 15.92
N LEU A 449 -8.94 -11.79 15.84
CA LEU A 449 -10.08 -12.00 14.94
C LEU A 449 -9.75 -11.51 13.52
N PRO A 450 -10.31 -12.13 12.48
CA PRO A 450 -10.19 -11.65 11.12
C PRO A 450 -10.71 -10.22 10.97
N ASP A 451 -10.11 -9.46 10.05
CA ASP A 451 -10.62 -8.14 9.67
C ASP A 451 -12.03 -8.27 9.11
N SER A 452 -13.00 -7.68 9.80
CA SER A 452 -14.41 -7.69 9.41
C SER A 452 -14.83 -6.43 8.65
N THR A 453 -13.91 -5.50 8.41
CA THR A 453 -14.18 -4.20 7.81
C THR A 453 -13.97 -4.17 6.30
N VAL A 454 -12.96 -4.88 5.79
CA VAL A 454 -12.59 -4.94 4.37
C VAL A 454 -12.30 -6.38 3.95
N ASN A 455 -12.85 -6.80 2.83
CA ASN A 455 -12.55 -8.06 2.16
C ASN A 455 -12.50 -7.87 0.63
N ILE A 456 -12.12 -8.90 -0.09
CA ILE A 456 -11.98 -8.84 -1.55
C ILE A 456 -13.30 -8.49 -2.26
N LEU A 457 -14.45 -9.01 -1.79
CA LEU A 457 -15.77 -8.68 -2.35
C LEU A 457 -16.03 -7.18 -2.27
N SER A 458 -15.92 -6.62 -1.06
CA SER A 458 -16.21 -5.22 -0.80
C SER A 458 -15.22 -4.28 -1.52
N SER A 459 -13.98 -4.69 -1.70
CA SER A 459 -12.96 -3.91 -2.39
C SER A 459 -13.17 -3.91 -3.91
N ILE A 460 -13.28 -5.09 -4.53
CA ILE A 460 -13.34 -5.24 -5.99
C ILE A 460 -14.69 -4.81 -6.56
N LEU A 461 -15.80 -5.16 -5.87
CA LEU A 461 -17.16 -4.95 -6.41
C LEU A 461 -17.78 -3.59 -6.02
N LEU A 462 -17.28 -2.94 -4.96
CA LEU A 462 -17.91 -1.73 -4.42
C LEU A 462 -16.93 -0.57 -4.24
N ALA A 463 -16.02 -0.66 -3.27
CA ALA A 463 -15.22 0.49 -2.83
C ALA A 463 -14.28 1.03 -3.92
N SER A 464 -13.76 0.17 -4.78
CA SER A 464 -12.87 0.56 -5.87
C SER A 464 -13.55 1.42 -6.96
N ASP A 465 -14.88 1.45 -7.05
CA ASP A 465 -15.64 2.19 -8.05
C ASP A 465 -16.24 3.49 -7.50
N LEU A 466 -16.20 3.70 -6.18
CA LEU A 466 -16.81 4.85 -5.51
C LEU A 466 -15.76 5.87 -5.05
N LYS A 467 -16.14 7.16 -5.07
CA LYS A 467 -15.28 8.26 -4.65
C LYS A 467 -15.33 8.43 -3.13
N GLY A 468 -14.17 8.64 -2.52
CA GLY A 468 -14.05 8.91 -1.09
C GLY A 468 -13.84 7.67 -0.24
N ASN A 469 -13.87 7.84 1.09
CA ASN A 469 -13.73 6.75 2.05
C ASN A 469 -15.09 6.10 2.31
N ILE A 470 -15.14 4.78 2.23
CA ILE A 470 -16.31 3.98 2.60
C ILE A 470 -15.99 3.26 3.90
N GLU A 471 -16.73 3.58 4.93
CA GLU A 471 -16.56 2.98 6.24
C GLU A 471 -17.09 1.54 6.24
N SER A 472 -16.29 0.60 6.75
CA SER A 472 -16.62 -0.83 6.87
C SER A 472 -17.31 -1.44 5.63
N PRO A 473 -16.69 -1.34 4.42
CA PRO A 473 -17.35 -1.75 3.18
C PRO A 473 -17.75 -3.24 3.16
N ALA A 474 -17.12 -4.11 3.94
CA ALA A 474 -17.49 -5.51 4.05
C ALA A 474 -18.86 -5.71 4.74
N SER A 475 -19.36 -4.72 5.49
CA SER A 475 -20.67 -4.81 6.14
C SER A 475 -21.83 -4.96 5.14
N TYR A 476 -21.67 -4.42 3.93
CA TYR A 476 -22.67 -4.52 2.85
C TYR A 476 -22.77 -5.91 2.20
N PHE A 477 -21.81 -6.80 2.50
CA PHE A 477 -21.71 -8.16 1.95
C PHE A 477 -21.88 -9.25 3.04
N ARG A 478 -22.52 -8.90 4.17
CA ARG A 478 -22.80 -9.88 5.24
C ARG A 478 -24.14 -10.55 5.03
N GLY A 479 -24.19 -11.85 5.32
CA GLY A 479 -25.43 -12.64 5.24
C GLY A 479 -25.76 -13.08 3.82
N ASP A 480 -27.05 -13.12 3.51
CA ASP A 480 -27.55 -13.54 2.20
C ASP A 480 -27.33 -12.42 1.15
N LEU A 481 -26.41 -12.66 0.25
CA LEU A 481 -26.06 -11.72 -0.82
C LEU A 481 -27.15 -11.58 -1.89
N THR A 482 -28.15 -12.47 -1.92
CA THR A 482 -29.28 -12.36 -2.86
C THR A 482 -30.17 -11.15 -2.54
N ASN A 483 -30.19 -10.72 -1.29
CA ASN A 483 -30.87 -9.54 -0.82
C ASN A 483 -29.87 -8.40 -0.62
N ALA A 484 -29.96 -7.36 -1.43
CA ALA A 484 -29.11 -6.19 -1.29
C ALA A 484 -29.26 -5.55 0.09
N HIS A 485 -28.15 -5.22 0.74
CA HIS A 485 -28.14 -4.56 2.03
C HIS A 485 -28.89 -3.21 1.95
N PRO A 486 -29.84 -2.89 2.86
CA PRO A 486 -30.62 -1.63 2.78
C PRO A 486 -29.77 -0.35 2.71
N GLY A 487 -28.58 -0.37 3.31
CA GLY A 487 -27.63 0.74 3.26
C GLY A 487 -27.00 0.99 1.90
N LEU A 488 -27.05 0.04 0.95
CA LEU A 488 -26.42 0.20 -0.38
C LEU A 488 -27.08 1.32 -1.19
N ASP A 489 -28.41 1.46 -1.15
CA ASP A 489 -29.08 2.53 -1.86
C ASP A 489 -28.70 3.92 -1.28
N LEU A 490 -28.62 4.02 0.05
CA LEU A 490 -28.14 5.23 0.74
C LEU A 490 -26.68 5.54 0.35
N LEU A 491 -25.83 4.52 0.29
CA LEU A 491 -24.45 4.67 -0.16
C LEU A 491 -24.39 5.18 -1.60
N MET A 492 -25.19 4.61 -2.50
CA MET A 492 -25.26 5.02 -3.91
C MET A 492 -25.83 6.44 -4.10
N MET A 493 -26.63 6.93 -3.18
CA MET A 493 -27.11 8.33 -3.18
C MET A 493 -26.07 9.33 -2.66
N THR A 494 -25.16 8.88 -1.78
CA THR A 494 -24.24 9.76 -1.04
C THR A 494 -22.79 9.65 -1.49
N GLN A 495 -22.48 8.75 -2.43
CA GLN A 495 -21.16 8.60 -3.03
C GLN A 495 -21.21 8.84 -4.53
N GLY A 496 -20.11 9.34 -5.10
CA GLY A 496 -19.98 9.58 -6.54
C GLY A 496 -19.16 8.48 -7.23
N TRP A 497 -19.39 8.35 -8.54
CA TRP A 497 -18.54 7.58 -9.43
C TRP A 497 -17.16 8.24 -9.60
N ARG A 498 -16.08 7.43 -9.78
CA ARG A 498 -14.73 8.01 -9.84
C ARG A 498 -13.86 7.57 -11.01
N ARG A 499 -14.21 6.48 -11.74
CA ARG A 499 -13.21 5.86 -12.63
C ARG A 499 -12.91 6.64 -13.90
N TYR A 500 -13.89 7.30 -14.49
CA TYR A 500 -13.72 8.07 -15.71
C TYR A 500 -14.46 9.41 -15.63
N ASN A 501 -14.01 10.38 -16.41
CA ASN A 501 -14.77 11.61 -16.63
C ASN A 501 -15.84 11.36 -17.71
N ILE A 502 -17.04 11.05 -17.25
CA ILE A 502 -18.17 10.69 -18.11
C ILE A 502 -18.48 11.79 -19.13
N GLY A 503 -18.43 13.08 -18.73
CA GLY A 503 -18.70 14.20 -19.65
C GLY A 503 -17.74 14.26 -20.83
N ARG A 504 -16.47 13.89 -20.64
CA ARG A 504 -15.50 13.80 -21.74
C ARG A 504 -15.79 12.60 -22.65
N ILE A 505 -16.08 11.45 -22.05
CA ILE A 505 -16.37 10.23 -22.83
C ILE A 505 -17.60 10.43 -23.71
N LEU A 506 -18.69 10.98 -23.18
CA LEU A 506 -19.89 11.25 -23.94
C LEU A 506 -19.64 12.15 -25.15
N LYS A 507 -18.72 13.11 -25.06
CA LYS A 507 -18.30 14.00 -26.15
C LYS A 507 -17.26 13.40 -27.11
N GLY A 508 -16.82 12.15 -26.88
CA GLY A 508 -15.80 11.49 -27.69
C GLY A 508 -14.37 11.99 -27.47
N ASP A 509 -14.11 12.64 -26.32
CA ASP A 509 -12.78 13.11 -25.89
C ASP A 509 -12.21 12.17 -24.82
N PRO A 510 -11.57 11.05 -25.18
CA PRO A 510 -11.09 10.07 -24.20
C PRO A 510 -9.91 10.61 -23.41
N GLU A 511 -9.82 10.17 -22.17
CA GLU A 511 -8.64 10.35 -21.33
C GLU A 511 -7.54 9.36 -21.75
N SER A 512 -6.29 9.76 -21.65
CA SER A 512 -5.14 8.90 -21.91
C SER A 512 -4.20 8.90 -20.69
N PRO A 513 -3.52 7.77 -20.42
CA PRO A 513 -2.56 7.72 -19.32
C PRO A 513 -1.30 8.52 -19.66
N ALA A 514 -0.79 9.26 -18.68
CA ALA A 514 0.50 9.95 -18.78
C ALA A 514 1.65 9.02 -18.39
N ILE A 515 1.39 8.05 -17.51
CA ILE A 515 2.35 7.06 -17.02
C ILE A 515 1.95 5.71 -17.60
N MET A 516 2.85 5.08 -18.34
CA MET A 516 2.64 3.74 -18.89
C MET A 516 2.84 2.65 -17.83
N PRO A 517 2.23 1.45 -18.00
CA PRO A 517 2.50 0.32 -17.12
C PRO A 517 4.00 0.02 -17.05
N GLU A 518 4.49 -0.22 -15.83
CA GLU A 518 5.89 -0.58 -15.62
C GLU A 518 6.11 -2.06 -15.95
N THR A 519 6.78 -2.34 -17.07
CA THR A 519 7.02 -3.71 -17.55
C THR A 519 8.38 -4.27 -17.13
N SER A 520 9.32 -3.42 -16.75
CA SER A 520 10.66 -3.77 -16.27
C SER A 520 11.24 -2.62 -15.43
N GLN A 521 12.38 -2.87 -14.78
CA GLN A 521 13.14 -1.79 -14.18
C GLN A 521 13.76 -0.92 -15.27
N THR A 522 13.96 0.36 -14.95
CA THR A 522 14.54 1.35 -15.86
C THR A 522 15.56 2.20 -15.11
N ILE A 523 16.71 2.41 -15.70
CA ILE A 523 17.66 3.43 -15.28
C ILE A 523 17.79 4.42 -16.44
N SER A 524 17.46 5.68 -16.21
CA SER A 524 17.46 6.72 -17.23
C SER A 524 18.14 8.00 -16.75
N GLY A 525 18.41 8.88 -17.69
CA GLY A 525 19.05 10.13 -17.39
C GLY A 525 19.44 10.93 -18.62
N ILE A 526 20.25 11.94 -18.40
CA ILE A 526 20.79 12.82 -19.45
C ILE A 526 22.32 12.94 -19.30
N VAL A 527 23.02 12.88 -20.42
CA VAL A 527 24.45 13.21 -20.49
C VAL A 527 24.60 14.58 -21.15
N LYS A 528 25.33 15.45 -20.48
CA LYS A 528 25.69 16.78 -21.01
C LYS A 528 27.16 16.82 -21.33
N GLY A 529 27.50 17.45 -22.47
CA GLY A 529 28.84 17.60 -22.99
C GLY A 529 29.19 19.03 -23.35
N GLY A 530 30.26 19.20 -24.12
CA GLY A 530 30.80 20.49 -24.48
C GLY A 530 31.82 21.05 -23.48
N LEU A 531 32.36 22.24 -23.75
CA LEU A 531 33.45 22.83 -22.95
C LEU A 531 33.03 23.02 -21.47
N LEU A 532 31.77 23.44 -21.22
CA LEU A 532 31.20 23.70 -19.89
C LEU A 532 30.23 22.58 -19.42
N MET A 533 30.17 21.47 -20.15
CA MET A 533 29.26 20.33 -19.84
C MET A 533 27.79 20.74 -19.65
N THR A 534 27.30 21.70 -20.42
CA THR A 534 25.95 22.25 -20.28
C THR A 534 25.00 21.85 -21.42
N LYS A 535 25.54 21.37 -22.56
CA LYS A 535 24.74 21.03 -23.73
C LYS A 535 24.39 19.55 -23.76
N PRO A 536 23.13 19.17 -24.11
CA PRO A 536 22.79 17.77 -24.35
C PRO A 536 23.75 17.11 -25.34
N ALA A 537 24.18 15.90 -25.03
CA ALA A 537 25.22 15.19 -25.76
C ALA A 537 24.63 13.96 -26.48
N ALA A 538 24.42 14.06 -27.78
CA ALA A 538 23.88 12.98 -28.61
C ALA A 538 24.94 11.92 -28.95
N GLU A 539 24.49 10.63 -28.96
CA GLU A 539 25.36 9.47 -29.29
C GLU A 539 26.57 9.30 -28.35
N TYR A 540 26.41 9.71 -27.09
CA TYR A 540 27.46 9.50 -26.08
C TYR A 540 27.22 8.14 -25.42
N PRO A 541 28.25 7.30 -25.24
CA PRO A 541 28.12 5.99 -24.62
C PRO A 541 27.84 6.15 -23.13
N VAL A 542 26.89 5.31 -22.67
CA VAL A 542 26.56 5.15 -21.26
C VAL A 542 26.68 3.67 -20.93
N ASN A 543 27.43 3.36 -19.88
CA ASN A 543 27.61 2.02 -19.37
C ASN A 543 27.01 1.90 -17.96
N ILE A 544 26.38 0.77 -17.67
CA ILE A 544 25.80 0.44 -16.36
C ILE A 544 26.38 -0.88 -15.90
N LEU A 545 26.88 -0.93 -14.68
CA LEU A 545 27.40 -2.11 -14.02
C LEU A 545 26.73 -2.27 -12.65
N ALA A 546 26.15 -3.43 -12.40
CA ALA A 546 25.75 -3.79 -11.03
C ALA A 546 26.95 -4.36 -10.27
N THR A 547 27.21 -3.87 -9.06
CA THR A 547 28.41 -4.24 -8.31
C THR A 547 28.27 -5.54 -7.52
N ASN A 548 27.04 -5.90 -7.15
CA ASN A 548 26.72 -7.06 -6.32
C ASN A 548 25.65 -7.98 -6.96
N PHE A 549 25.47 -7.87 -8.27
CA PHE A 549 24.56 -8.68 -9.07
C PHE A 549 25.13 -8.85 -10.49
N PRO A 550 24.98 -9.98 -11.17
CA PRO A 550 25.57 -10.22 -12.49
C PRO A 550 24.79 -9.46 -13.61
N PHE A 551 24.99 -8.16 -13.70
CA PHE A 551 24.32 -7.33 -14.72
C PHE A 551 25.26 -6.23 -15.25
N VAL A 552 25.34 -6.15 -16.56
CA VAL A 552 26.04 -5.09 -17.31
C VAL A 552 25.16 -4.69 -18.50
N ALA A 553 25.05 -3.41 -18.75
CA ALA A 553 24.35 -2.87 -19.91
C ALA A 553 25.11 -1.68 -20.49
N SER A 554 25.01 -1.51 -21.80
CA SER A 554 25.60 -0.39 -22.52
C SER A 554 24.62 0.15 -23.54
N GLY A 555 24.65 1.45 -23.76
CA GLY A 555 23.79 2.13 -24.72
C GLY A 555 24.37 3.48 -25.09
N VAL A 556 23.66 4.24 -25.91
CA VAL A 556 24.04 5.59 -26.33
C VAL A 556 22.91 6.57 -26.10
N THR A 557 23.23 7.81 -25.88
CA THR A 557 22.22 8.88 -25.71
C THR A 557 21.57 9.23 -27.06
N ASN A 558 20.31 9.63 -27.01
CA ASN A 558 19.55 10.15 -28.15
C ASN A 558 19.97 11.61 -28.50
N LYS A 559 19.30 12.22 -29.49
CA LYS A 559 19.56 13.61 -29.92
C LYS A 559 19.43 14.67 -28.82
N ASP A 560 18.62 14.38 -27.79
CA ASP A 560 18.38 15.26 -26.65
C ASP A 560 19.34 14.95 -25.48
N GLY A 561 20.36 14.11 -25.71
CA GLY A 561 21.31 13.67 -24.70
C GLY A 561 20.74 12.67 -23.66
N ARG A 562 19.53 12.18 -23.87
CA ARG A 562 18.86 11.24 -22.92
C ARG A 562 19.20 9.79 -23.25
N PHE A 563 19.28 8.99 -22.21
CA PHE A 563 19.36 7.53 -22.31
C PHE A 563 18.31 6.88 -21.40
N ALA A 564 17.90 5.69 -21.75
CA ALA A 564 17.08 4.81 -20.91
C ALA A 564 17.51 3.36 -21.12
N MET A 565 17.94 2.71 -20.06
CA MET A 565 18.22 1.27 -20.02
C MET A 565 17.03 0.59 -19.37
N THR A 566 16.36 -0.24 -20.14
CA THR A 566 15.13 -0.95 -19.75
C THR A 566 15.30 -2.46 -19.96
N GLY A 567 14.30 -3.25 -19.59
CA GLY A 567 14.26 -4.68 -19.89
C GLY A 567 15.06 -5.56 -18.94
N PHE A 568 15.39 -5.08 -17.76
CA PHE A 568 16.05 -5.86 -16.72
C PHE A 568 15.26 -5.90 -15.42
N GLU A 569 15.59 -6.86 -14.56
CA GLU A 569 15.00 -7.00 -13.23
C GLU A 569 16.10 -7.39 -12.24
N THR A 570 16.22 -6.62 -11.17
CA THR A 570 17.18 -6.93 -10.10
C THR A 570 16.46 -6.97 -8.75
N PRO A 571 16.92 -7.83 -7.84
CA PRO A 571 16.43 -7.79 -6.47
C PRO A 571 16.75 -6.44 -5.80
N ASP A 572 16.10 -6.19 -4.67
CA ASP A 572 16.39 -5.00 -3.89
C ASP A 572 17.83 -4.96 -3.40
N SER A 573 18.32 -3.75 -3.10
CA SER A 573 19.68 -3.50 -2.60
C SER A 573 20.80 -3.79 -3.61
N VAL A 574 20.49 -3.89 -4.90
CA VAL A 574 21.52 -3.94 -5.95
C VAL A 574 22.06 -2.53 -6.22
N ARG A 575 23.37 -2.40 -6.08
CA ARG A 575 24.10 -1.15 -6.31
C ARG A 575 24.57 -1.08 -7.74
N PHE A 576 24.25 -0.01 -8.43
CA PHE A 576 24.66 0.26 -9.81
C PHE A 576 25.67 1.40 -9.87
N ILE A 577 26.65 1.23 -10.75
CA ILE A 577 27.55 2.30 -11.19
C ILE A 577 27.20 2.60 -12.62
N ILE A 578 26.90 3.87 -12.90
CA ILE A 578 26.55 4.37 -14.22
C ILE A 578 27.64 5.33 -14.66
N GLN A 579 28.19 5.09 -15.84
CA GLN A 579 29.25 5.92 -16.41
C GLN A 579 28.85 6.45 -17.77
N GLY A 580 28.89 7.76 -17.93
CA GLY A 580 28.80 8.43 -19.23
C GLY A 580 30.19 8.82 -19.76
N ASN A 581 30.40 8.65 -21.05
CA ASN A 581 31.65 9.05 -21.71
C ASN A 581 31.37 9.89 -22.97
N ASN A 582 32.31 10.69 -23.41
CA ASN A 582 32.22 11.34 -24.73
C ASN A 582 32.48 10.32 -25.85
N LYS A 583 32.21 10.69 -27.10
CA LYS A 583 32.40 9.83 -28.29
C LYS A 583 33.84 9.26 -28.45
N LYS A 584 34.81 9.86 -27.80
CA LYS A 584 36.22 9.42 -27.81
C LYS A 584 36.63 8.64 -26.56
N GLY A 585 35.64 8.28 -25.71
CA GLY A 585 35.89 7.56 -24.47
C GLY A 585 36.33 8.44 -23.27
N GLY A 586 36.42 9.75 -23.43
CA GLY A 586 36.88 10.66 -22.37
C GLY A 586 35.78 10.94 -21.32
N SER A 587 36.21 11.25 -20.10
CA SER A 587 35.34 11.45 -18.91
C SER A 587 34.75 12.88 -18.77
N ARG A 588 35.06 13.80 -19.71
CA ARG A 588 34.61 15.19 -19.62
C ARG A 588 33.17 15.35 -20.08
N VAL A 589 32.26 14.84 -19.28
CA VAL A 589 30.82 14.91 -19.46
C VAL A 589 30.17 15.00 -18.08
N GLU A 590 28.96 15.57 -18.00
CA GLU A 590 28.12 15.57 -16.82
C GLU A 590 27.02 14.53 -17.01
N LEU A 591 26.91 13.55 -16.08
CA LEU A 591 25.86 12.55 -16.02
C LEU A 591 24.85 12.95 -14.96
N LEU A 592 23.61 13.14 -15.36
CA LEU A 592 22.49 13.40 -14.47
C LEU A 592 21.50 12.25 -14.61
N LEU A 593 21.15 11.62 -13.51
CA LEU A 593 20.19 10.51 -13.49
C LEU A 593 18.79 11.01 -13.16
N ASP A 594 17.80 10.39 -13.76
CA ASP A 594 16.41 10.56 -13.34
C ASP A 594 16.21 9.83 -12.00
N ILE A 595 15.56 10.50 -11.07
CA ILE A 595 15.26 9.93 -9.74
C ILE A 595 13.88 9.28 -9.79
N ASP A 596 13.75 8.06 -9.26
CA ASP A 596 12.46 7.43 -9.08
C ASP A 596 11.55 8.31 -8.21
N THR A 597 10.42 8.69 -8.76
CA THR A 597 9.42 9.47 -8.05
C THR A 597 8.29 8.57 -7.56
N PHE A 598 7.88 8.80 -6.33
CA PHE A 598 6.79 8.06 -5.69
C PHE A 598 5.65 9.01 -5.35
N PRO A 599 4.40 8.51 -5.33
CA PRO A 599 3.25 9.35 -5.06
C PRO A 599 3.30 9.90 -3.63
N GLN A 600 3.05 11.21 -3.51
CA GLN A 600 2.94 11.87 -2.22
C GLN A 600 1.74 11.31 -1.44
N ILE A 601 1.83 11.34 -0.12
CA ILE A 601 0.73 10.96 0.75
C ILE A 601 -0.15 12.22 0.96
N ARG A 602 -1.27 12.28 0.26
CA ARG A 602 -2.21 13.41 0.32
C ARG A 602 -3.48 13.09 1.10
N ARG A 603 -3.83 11.81 1.20
CA ARG A 603 -5.01 11.34 1.92
C ARG A 603 -4.63 10.46 3.08
N SER A 604 -5.20 10.80 4.21
CA SER A 604 -5.05 10.08 5.47
C SER A 604 -6.26 9.19 5.72
N ALA A 605 -6.04 7.99 6.27
CA ALA A 605 -7.14 7.26 6.89
C ALA A 605 -7.64 8.02 8.12
N PRO A 606 -8.95 7.92 8.48
CA PRO A 606 -9.44 8.43 9.75
C PRO A 606 -8.59 7.93 10.91
N LEU A 607 -8.33 8.79 11.91
CA LEU A 607 -7.67 8.38 13.15
C LEU A 607 -8.58 7.38 13.88
N SER A 608 -8.06 6.21 14.20
CA SER A 608 -8.74 5.27 15.07
C SER A 608 -8.34 5.53 16.52
N LEU A 609 -9.35 5.61 17.38
CA LEU A 609 -9.18 5.79 18.82
C LEU A 609 -9.42 4.49 19.60
N SER A 610 -9.87 3.44 18.92
CA SER A 610 -10.17 2.14 19.50
C SER A 610 -9.10 1.11 19.15
N GLY A 611 -8.61 0.40 20.17
CA GLY A 611 -7.80 -0.80 19.97
C GLY A 611 -8.59 -1.95 19.32
N ILE A 612 -7.90 -2.96 18.81
CA ILE A 612 -8.54 -4.21 18.34
C ILE A 612 -8.95 -5.02 19.58
N ASP A 613 -10.22 -5.44 19.65
CA ASP A 613 -10.69 -6.35 20.68
C ASP A 613 -9.88 -7.67 20.66
N GLY A 614 -9.41 -8.09 21.83
CA GLY A 614 -8.59 -9.29 21.98
C GLY A 614 -7.09 -9.09 21.78
N PHE A 615 -6.64 -7.91 21.31
CA PHE A 615 -5.23 -7.62 21.09
C PHE A 615 -4.38 -7.70 22.37
N GLU A 616 -4.97 -7.40 23.52
CA GLU A 616 -4.26 -7.51 24.83
C GLU A 616 -3.81 -8.95 25.12
N LYS A 617 -4.64 -9.96 24.82
CA LYS A 617 -4.28 -11.38 24.99
C LYS A 617 -3.15 -11.79 24.05
N TYR A 618 -3.17 -11.28 22.82
CA TYR A 618 -2.10 -11.53 21.87
C TYR A 618 -0.77 -10.94 22.36
N MET A 619 -0.81 -9.75 22.92
CA MET A 619 0.35 -9.07 23.49
C MET A 619 0.94 -9.82 24.68
N GLN A 620 0.07 -10.29 25.62
CA GLN A 620 0.51 -11.10 26.78
C GLN A 620 1.21 -12.38 26.32
N LYS A 621 0.61 -13.11 25.36
CA LYS A 621 1.21 -14.32 24.79
C LYS A 621 2.55 -14.05 24.12
N ALA A 622 2.72 -12.89 23.51
CA ALA A 622 3.99 -12.48 22.94
C ALA A 622 5.05 -12.22 24.01
N ASP A 623 4.71 -11.60 25.14
CA ASP A 623 5.62 -11.39 26.26
C ASP A 623 6.08 -12.74 26.85
N GLU A 624 5.19 -13.74 26.96
CA GLU A 624 5.56 -15.10 27.34
C GLU A 624 6.60 -15.74 26.41
N LYS A 625 6.48 -15.53 25.10
CA LYS A 625 7.51 -15.96 24.12
C LYS A 625 8.88 -15.34 24.40
N PHE A 626 8.92 -14.05 24.76
CA PHE A 626 10.16 -13.35 25.04
C PHE A 626 10.80 -13.75 26.37
N MET A 627 10.01 -14.14 27.37
CA MET A 627 10.51 -14.59 28.68
C MET A 627 11.16 -15.99 28.63
N ILE A 628 10.70 -16.86 27.75
CA ILE A 628 11.20 -18.25 27.61
C ILE A 628 12.61 -18.27 27.03
N ASP A 629 13.05 -17.27 26.30
CA ASP A 629 14.33 -17.26 25.58
C ASP A 629 15.42 -16.38 26.21
N ASN A 630 15.47 -16.26 27.55
CA ASN A 630 16.53 -15.55 28.29
C ASN A 630 16.72 -14.05 27.95
N GLY A 631 15.66 -13.36 27.60
CA GLY A 631 15.72 -11.91 27.35
C GLY A 631 16.38 -11.50 26.03
N MET A 632 16.79 -12.47 25.19
CA MET A 632 17.08 -12.20 23.79
C MET A 632 15.80 -12.35 22.96
N ARG A 633 15.43 -11.30 22.23
CA ARG A 633 14.36 -11.37 21.23
C ARG A 633 14.74 -12.37 20.13
N MET A 634 14.51 -13.62 20.39
CA MET A 634 14.52 -14.64 19.34
C MET A 634 13.07 -14.91 18.94
N ILE A 635 12.58 -14.19 17.93
CA ILE A 635 11.50 -14.74 17.12
C ILE A 635 12.02 -16.11 16.65
N TYR A 636 11.35 -17.18 17.05
CA TYR A 636 11.69 -18.53 16.61
C TYR A 636 11.55 -18.62 15.09
N LEU A 637 12.59 -18.17 14.41
CA LEU A 637 12.92 -18.59 13.06
C LEU A 637 13.80 -19.83 13.22
N LYS A 638 13.20 -21.00 13.48
CA LYS A 638 13.88 -22.24 13.20
C LYS A 638 14.18 -22.26 11.71
N GLU A 639 15.51 -22.23 11.43
CA GLU A 639 16.11 -22.41 10.12
C GLU A 639 15.60 -21.51 8.97
N VAL A 640 15.90 -20.23 9.08
CA VAL A 640 16.63 -19.62 7.96
C VAL A 640 18.08 -20.15 8.13
N GLU A 641 18.55 -21.01 7.25
CA GLU A 641 19.96 -21.09 6.97
C GLU A 641 20.42 -19.65 6.71
N ILE A 642 20.94 -19.00 7.75
CA ILE A 642 21.83 -17.87 7.55
C ILE A 642 23.05 -18.52 6.92
N VAL A 643 23.01 -18.66 5.60
CA VAL A 643 24.24 -18.57 4.85
C VAL A 643 24.72 -17.18 5.24
N ALA A 644 25.60 -17.12 6.22
CA ALA A 644 26.32 -15.92 6.56
C ALA A 644 26.89 -15.46 5.21
N LYS A 645 26.24 -14.47 4.60
CA LYS A 645 26.84 -13.80 3.45
C LYS A 645 28.19 -13.36 3.98
N PRO A 646 29.31 -13.85 3.44
CA PRO A 646 30.61 -13.39 3.89
C PRO A 646 30.51 -11.87 3.90
N LYS A 647 30.93 -11.22 4.99
CA LYS A 647 31.01 -9.75 5.04
C LYS A 647 31.85 -9.33 3.84
N ILE A 648 31.17 -8.86 2.79
CA ILE A 648 31.81 -8.49 1.55
C ILE A 648 32.56 -7.21 1.89
N LYS A 649 33.88 -7.30 1.93
CA LYS A 649 34.76 -6.14 2.13
C LYS A 649 34.63 -5.26 0.87
N VAL A 650 34.23 -4.03 1.04
CA VAL A 650 34.18 -3.02 -0.02
C VAL A 650 35.21 -1.94 0.34
N GLY A 651 36.09 -1.60 -0.58
CA GLY A 651 37.11 -0.57 -0.38
C GLY A 651 36.54 0.83 -0.23
N LYS A 652 37.36 1.76 0.19
CA LYS A 652 36.98 3.16 0.47
C LYS A 652 36.79 4.00 -0.78
N LEU A 653 37.20 3.51 -1.94
CA LEU A 653 37.11 4.24 -3.20
C LEU A 653 35.67 4.29 -3.72
N PRO A 654 35.24 5.40 -4.40
CA PRO A 654 33.89 5.54 -4.94
C PRO A 654 33.46 4.42 -5.91
N TYR A 655 34.42 3.78 -6.59
CA TYR A 655 34.25 2.73 -7.58
C TYR A 655 34.62 1.33 -7.01
N SER A 656 34.87 1.21 -5.71
CA SER A 656 35.15 -0.07 -5.08
C SER A 656 33.94 -1.01 -5.18
N SER A 657 34.18 -2.28 -5.51
CA SER A 657 33.16 -3.28 -5.76
C SER A 657 33.49 -4.59 -5.06
N PRO A 658 32.48 -5.31 -4.53
CA PRO A 658 32.66 -6.65 -4.01
C PRO A 658 33.20 -7.66 -5.03
N MET A 659 33.13 -7.35 -6.32
CA MET A 659 33.66 -8.19 -7.39
C MET A 659 35.17 -8.02 -7.55
N ASN A 660 35.76 -6.97 -6.99
CA ASN A 660 37.18 -6.73 -6.95
C ASN A 660 37.80 -7.41 -5.71
N ARG A 661 39.06 -7.75 -5.79
CA ARG A 661 39.74 -8.27 -4.61
C ARG A 661 40.32 -7.14 -3.80
N LEU A 662 39.82 -6.96 -2.60
CA LEU A 662 40.25 -5.94 -1.67
C LEU A 662 41.16 -6.54 -0.59
N PHE A 663 42.31 -5.91 -0.36
CA PHE A 663 43.24 -6.17 0.74
C PHE A 663 43.31 -4.93 1.61
N THR A 664 42.88 -5.05 2.84
CA THR A 664 42.91 -3.96 3.83
C THR A 664 44.27 -3.88 4.51
N SER A 665 44.57 -2.78 5.21
CA SER A 665 45.78 -2.64 6.02
C SER A 665 46.04 -3.83 6.94
N GLU A 666 44.98 -4.40 7.54
CA GLU A 666 45.08 -5.61 8.38
C GLU A 666 45.49 -6.86 7.57
N ASP A 667 44.96 -7.00 6.36
CA ASP A 667 45.35 -8.11 5.46
C ASP A 667 46.79 -7.93 4.97
N ILE A 668 47.22 -6.69 4.70
CA ILE A 668 48.57 -6.33 4.27
C ILE A 668 49.58 -6.61 5.39
N GLU A 669 49.31 -6.18 6.62
CA GLU A 669 50.15 -6.41 7.78
C GLU A 669 50.39 -7.91 8.06
N LYS A 670 49.35 -8.75 7.89
CA LYS A 670 49.46 -10.20 8.02
C LYS A 670 50.41 -10.86 7.02
N THR A 671 50.72 -10.20 5.91
CA THR A 671 51.64 -10.73 4.90
C THR A 671 53.11 -10.63 5.31
N HIS A 672 53.45 -9.73 6.26
CA HIS A 672 54.85 -9.42 6.64
C HIS A 672 55.76 -9.15 5.45
N ALA A 673 55.22 -8.50 4.40
CA ALA A 673 56.00 -8.15 3.20
C ALA A 673 56.91 -6.95 3.48
N HIS A 674 58.16 -6.98 2.99
CA HIS A 674 59.12 -5.93 3.25
C HIS A 674 59.10 -4.80 2.14
N ASP A 675 58.54 -5.09 0.98
CA ASP A 675 58.39 -4.19 -0.13
C ASP A 675 57.12 -4.49 -0.94
N MET A 676 56.71 -3.54 -1.81
CA MET A 676 55.52 -3.66 -2.63
C MET A 676 55.53 -4.82 -3.63
N TYR A 677 56.69 -5.21 -4.11
CA TYR A 677 56.80 -6.32 -5.06
C TYR A 677 56.58 -7.66 -4.36
N SER A 678 57.16 -7.83 -3.19
CA SER A 678 56.93 -9.01 -2.35
C SER A 678 55.48 -9.06 -1.85
N LEU A 679 54.86 -7.93 -1.54
CA LEU A 679 53.44 -7.82 -1.16
C LEU A 679 52.53 -8.25 -2.33
N LEU A 680 52.67 -7.60 -3.50
CA LEU A 680 51.86 -7.89 -4.67
C LEU A 680 52.04 -9.32 -5.18
N GLY A 681 53.31 -9.88 -5.12
CA GLY A 681 53.56 -11.30 -5.47
C GLY A 681 52.89 -12.34 -4.61
N ARG A 682 52.48 -11.96 -3.39
CA ARG A 682 51.67 -12.87 -2.49
C ARG A 682 50.15 -12.75 -2.74
N MET A 683 49.73 -11.77 -3.57
CA MET A 683 48.32 -11.60 -3.94
C MET A 683 48.01 -12.44 -5.16
N GLY A 684 47.08 -13.37 -5.06
CA GLY A 684 46.75 -14.32 -6.14
C GLY A 684 46.40 -13.58 -7.45
N GLY A 685 46.90 -14.13 -8.58
CA GLY A 685 46.62 -13.57 -9.92
C GLY A 685 47.53 -12.42 -10.35
N ILE A 686 48.49 -12.04 -9.52
CA ILE A 686 49.59 -11.10 -9.85
C ILE A 686 50.90 -11.91 -9.90
N TRP A 687 51.66 -11.73 -10.94
CA TRP A 687 52.98 -12.32 -11.12
C TRP A 687 54.00 -11.21 -11.07
N VAL A 688 55.02 -11.37 -10.22
CA VAL A 688 56.12 -10.43 -10.04
C VAL A 688 57.42 -11.08 -10.37
N SER A 689 58.20 -10.45 -11.27
CA SER A 689 59.55 -10.89 -11.63
C SER A 689 60.48 -9.67 -11.64
N GLY A 690 61.27 -9.50 -10.58
CA GLY A 690 62.00 -8.28 -10.30
C GLY A 690 61.05 -7.12 -10.08
N THR A 691 61.17 -6.07 -10.89
CA THR A 691 60.28 -4.88 -10.87
C THR A 691 59.11 -5.00 -11.84
N ARG A 692 59.04 -6.09 -12.61
CA ARG A 692 57.94 -6.30 -13.55
C ARG A 692 56.77 -6.97 -12.92
N ILE A 693 55.58 -6.33 -13.00
CA ILE A 693 54.32 -6.83 -12.49
C ILE A 693 53.43 -7.17 -13.68
N THR A 694 52.88 -8.40 -13.68
CA THR A 694 51.93 -8.83 -14.73
C THR A 694 50.68 -9.43 -14.16
N MET A 695 49.56 -9.20 -14.82
CA MET A 695 48.28 -9.90 -14.63
C MET A 695 47.92 -10.56 -15.96
N ARG A 696 47.66 -11.87 -15.99
CA ARG A 696 47.36 -12.63 -17.22
C ARG A 696 48.41 -12.41 -18.34
N ASN A 697 49.68 -12.39 -17.97
CA ASN A 697 50.85 -12.23 -18.85
C ASN A 697 51.01 -10.84 -19.49
N ALA A 698 50.28 -9.84 -19.02
CA ALA A 698 50.41 -8.45 -19.48
C ALA A 698 50.46 -7.47 -18.29
N GLU A 699 50.99 -6.29 -18.53
CA GLU A 699 51.14 -5.27 -17.49
C GLU A 699 49.80 -4.63 -17.16
N PRO A 700 49.36 -4.63 -15.88
CA PRO A 700 48.14 -3.93 -15.45
C PRO A 700 48.35 -2.44 -15.32
N LEU A 701 47.26 -1.66 -15.33
CA LEU A 701 47.31 -0.27 -14.89
C LEU A 701 47.53 -0.22 -13.37
N ILE A 702 48.53 0.53 -12.92
CA ILE A 702 48.80 0.74 -11.51
C ILE A 702 48.46 2.19 -11.15
N LEU A 703 47.61 2.37 -10.19
CA LEU A 703 47.23 3.67 -9.63
C LEU A 703 47.61 3.71 -8.15
N VAL A 704 48.29 4.77 -7.74
CA VAL A 704 48.59 5.09 -6.34
C VAL A 704 47.93 6.42 -6.01
N ASP A 705 47.01 6.44 -5.04
CA ASP A 705 46.22 7.63 -4.71
C ASP A 705 45.63 8.33 -5.96
N ASN A 706 45.12 7.56 -6.91
CA ASN A 706 44.55 7.97 -8.21
C ASN A 706 45.58 8.52 -9.23
N MET A 707 46.87 8.46 -8.96
CA MET A 707 47.94 8.80 -9.94
C MET A 707 48.51 7.53 -10.57
N GLU A 708 48.65 7.53 -11.89
CA GLU A 708 49.26 6.40 -12.61
C GLU A 708 50.75 6.34 -12.28
N MET A 709 51.20 5.15 -11.88
CA MET A 709 52.60 4.90 -11.49
C MET A 709 53.16 3.72 -12.29
N ASN A 710 54.41 3.86 -12.71
CA ASN A 710 55.10 2.80 -13.43
C ASN A 710 55.51 1.66 -12.50
N ASN A 711 55.57 0.44 -13.03
CA ASN A 711 55.99 -0.76 -12.27
C ASN A 711 57.34 -0.54 -11.52
N THR A 712 58.27 0.17 -12.11
CA THR A 712 59.60 0.40 -11.52
C THR A 712 59.62 1.39 -10.37
N GLU A 713 58.56 2.17 -10.17
CA GLU A 713 58.51 3.24 -9.16
C GLU A 713 57.85 2.75 -7.84
N LEU A 714 57.30 1.56 -7.81
CA LEU A 714 56.62 1.01 -6.62
C LEU A 714 57.59 0.78 -5.44
N HIS A 715 58.89 0.72 -5.65
CA HIS A 715 59.87 0.65 -4.57
C HIS A 715 59.88 1.88 -3.65
N MET A 716 59.28 2.99 -4.08
CA MET A 716 59.13 4.20 -3.28
C MET A 716 58.04 4.10 -2.22
N ILE A 717 57.17 3.07 -2.28
CA ILE A 717 56.07 2.86 -1.35
C ILE A 717 56.42 1.69 -0.46
N LEU A 718 56.29 1.88 0.85
CA LEU A 718 56.43 0.79 1.82
C LEU A 718 55.06 0.18 2.15
N PRO A 719 54.93 -1.12 2.27
CA PRO A 719 53.68 -1.79 2.64
C PRO A 719 52.98 -1.22 3.89
N GLU A 720 53.74 -0.77 4.88
CA GLU A 720 53.25 -0.15 6.11
C GLU A 720 52.52 1.19 5.89
N HIS A 721 52.77 1.87 4.77
CA HIS A 721 52.12 3.12 4.38
C HIS A 721 50.84 2.87 3.57
N VAL A 722 50.52 1.64 3.19
CA VAL A 722 49.37 1.29 2.39
C VAL A 722 48.16 1.05 3.31
N ASP A 723 47.04 1.69 2.99
CA ASP A 723 45.78 1.54 3.69
C ASP A 723 44.96 0.38 3.07
N GLU A 724 44.85 0.40 1.72
CA GLU A 724 44.16 -0.69 1.02
C GLU A 724 44.73 -0.90 -0.39
N ILE A 725 44.59 -2.12 -0.91
CA ILE A 725 44.92 -2.47 -2.29
C ILE A 725 43.70 -3.13 -2.90
N GLU A 726 43.22 -2.58 -4.01
CA GLU A 726 42.11 -3.14 -4.76
C GLU A 726 42.56 -3.63 -6.12
N ILE A 727 42.31 -4.91 -6.44
CA ILE A 727 42.72 -5.56 -7.68
C ILE A 727 41.48 -5.74 -8.56
N PHE A 728 41.50 -5.07 -9.71
CA PHE A 728 40.43 -5.10 -10.70
C PHE A 728 40.73 -6.12 -11.79
N SER A 729 39.73 -6.95 -12.11
CA SER A 729 39.78 -7.83 -13.27
C SER A 729 39.85 -6.98 -14.57
N SER A 730 40.27 -7.57 -15.71
CA SER A 730 40.33 -6.86 -17.00
C SER A 730 38.99 -6.21 -17.37
N SER A 731 37.86 -6.89 -17.20
CA SER A 731 36.52 -6.35 -17.48
C SER A 731 36.14 -5.20 -16.54
N SER A 732 36.38 -5.36 -15.25
CA SER A 732 36.14 -4.34 -14.24
C SER A 732 37.03 -3.13 -14.42
N ALA A 733 38.33 -3.36 -14.66
CA ALA A 733 39.33 -2.30 -14.90
C ALA A 733 39.06 -1.52 -16.19
N PHE A 734 38.72 -2.20 -17.28
CA PHE A 734 38.34 -1.56 -18.53
C PHE A 734 37.11 -0.64 -18.36
N PHE A 735 36.15 -1.08 -17.58
CA PHE A 735 34.94 -0.29 -17.28
C PHE A 735 35.28 1.04 -16.59
N TYR A 736 36.16 1.04 -15.58
CA TYR A 736 36.48 2.23 -14.80
C TYR A 736 37.58 3.10 -15.43
N PHE A 737 38.57 2.49 -16.05
CA PHE A 737 39.78 3.16 -16.47
C PHE A 737 40.00 3.18 -18.01
N GLY A 738 39.07 2.57 -18.77
CA GLY A 738 39.11 2.56 -20.25
C GLY A 738 40.21 1.65 -20.82
N GLN A 739 40.60 1.92 -22.08
CA GLN A 739 41.53 1.07 -22.82
C GLN A 739 42.90 0.86 -22.17
N ARG A 740 43.38 1.77 -21.35
CA ARG A 740 44.66 1.64 -20.64
C ARG A 740 44.66 0.55 -19.54
N ALA A 741 43.50 0.06 -19.16
CA ALA A 741 43.37 -0.98 -18.13
C ALA A 741 42.81 -2.32 -18.68
N THR A 742 42.96 -2.59 -19.96
CA THR A 742 42.48 -3.84 -20.61
C THR A 742 43.06 -5.10 -19.98
N ASN A 743 44.21 -5.01 -19.33
CA ASN A 743 44.92 -6.11 -18.69
C ASN A 743 44.60 -6.22 -17.18
N GLY A 744 43.68 -5.38 -16.69
CA GLY A 744 43.37 -5.25 -15.27
C GLY A 744 43.97 -4.00 -14.64
N ALA A 745 43.65 -3.72 -13.39
CA ALA A 745 44.23 -2.60 -12.65
C ALA A 745 44.51 -2.99 -11.19
N ILE A 746 45.54 -2.37 -10.63
CA ILE A 746 45.91 -2.44 -9.23
C ILE A 746 45.83 -1.02 -8.69
N VAL A 747 44.88 -0.78 -7.77
CA VAL A 747 44.71 0.53 -7.15
C VAL A 747 45.17 0.44 -5.69
N ILE A 748 46.16 1.27 -5.39
CA ILE A 748 46.81 1.35 -4.08
C ILE A 748 46.40 2.67 -3.43
N THR A 749 45.83 2.62 -2.25
CA THR A 749 45.49 3.81 -1.44
C THR A 749 46.44 3.85 -0.25
N THR A 750 47.14 4.97 -0.07
CA THR A 750 48.05 5.14 1.07
C THR A 750 47.35 5.72 2.29
N LYS A 751 47.88 5.45 3.49
CA LYS A 751 47.37 5.98 4.75
C LYS A 751 47.34 7.52 4.81
N LYS A 752 48.21 8.21 4.03
CA LYS A 752 48.27 9.68 3.88
C LYS A 752 47.45 10.20 2.70
N GLY A 753 47.27 9.42 1.64
CA GLY A 753 46.51 9.83 0.45
C GLY A 753 45.00 10.02 0.72
N ASN A 754 44.52 9.56 1.85
CA ASN A 754 43.12 9.72 2.29
C ASN A 754 42.87 11.10 2.97
N MET A 755 43.83 11.99 3.00
CA MET A 755 43.68 13.40 3.48
C MET A 755 43.23 14.39 2.38
N GLY A 756 42.94 13.89 1.19
CA GLY A 756 42.35 14.69 0.11
C GLY A 756 40.84 14.71 0.21
N ILE A 757 40.28 15.91 0.45
CA ILE A 757 38.91 16.36 0.17
C ILE A 757 37.92 15.20 -0.07
N PRO A 758 36.82 15.02 0.69
CA PRO A 758 35.76 14.04 0.34
C PRO A 758 35.46 14.23 -1.14
N GLY A 759 35.90 13.28 -1.95
CA GLY A 759 35.94 13.45 -3.42
C GLY A 759 34.51 13.68 -3.91
N LYS A 760 34.23 14.83 -4.50
CA LYS A 760 33.10 14.99 -5.39
C LYS A 760 33.15 13.82 -6.35
N GLU A 761 32.09 12.99 -6.37
CA GLU A 761 31.94 11.94 -7.39
C GLU A 761 32.30 12.53 -8.77
N PRO A 762 33.06 11.84 -9.58
CA PRO A 762 33.34 12.30 -10.92
C PRO A 762 32.05 12.67 -11.65
N PHE A 763 32.03 13.79 -12.37
CA PHE A 763 30.81 14.26 -13.05
C PHE A 763 30.24 13.23 -14.02
N ASN A 764 31.03 12.32 -14.54
CA ASN A 764 30.66 11.30 -15.52
C ASN A 764 30.30 9.95 -14.90
N ILE A 765 30.41 9.77 -13.58
CA ILE A 765 30.09 8.53 -12.88
C ILE A 765 29.07 8.85 -11.78
N LYS A 766 28.05 8.01 -11.67
CA LYS A 766 27.05 8.05 -10.60
C LYS A 766 26.84 6.67 -10.03
N THR A 767 26.66 6.62 -8.71
CA THR A 767 26.33 5.40 -8.00
C THR A 767 24.92 5.53 -7.42
N ILE A 768 24.06 4.54 -7.70
CA ILE A 768 22.68 4.49 -7.18
C ILE A 768 22.33 3.09 -6.69
N THR A 769 21.35 3.05 -5.79
CA THR A 769 20.73 1.82 -5.35
C THR A 769 19.22 2.00 -5.53
N PRO A 770 18.69 1.79 -6.77
CA PRO A 770 17.25 1.93 -7.01
C PRO A 770 16.49 0.83 -6.28
N LEU A 771 15.21 1.07 -6.00
CA LEU A 771 14.34 0.08 -5.38
C LEU A 771 14.16 -1.12 -6.32
N GLY A 772 14.77 -2.25 -5.97
CA GLY A 772 14.62 -3.53 -6.65
C GLY A 772 13.38 -4.31 -6.20
N TYR A 773 13.14 -5.47 -6.82
CA TYR A 773 12.05 -6.34 -6.37
C TYR A 773 12.46 -7.11 -5.11
N GLN A 774 11.48 -7.34 -4.23
CA GLN A 774 11.68 -8.16 -3.04
C GLN A 774 11.84 -9.65 -3.44
N PRO A 775 12.93 -10.32 -3.03
CA PRO A 775 13.06 -11.77 -3.21
C PRO A 775 11.91 -12.51 -2.52
N LEU A 776 11.43 -13.55 -3.15
CA LEU A 776 10.40 -14.41 -2.56
C LEU A 776 10.94 -15.10 -1.31
N ARG A 777 10.10 -15.14 -0.29
CA ARG A 777 10.30 -15.92 0.93
C ARG A 777 9.03 -16.69 1.22
N GLU A 778 9.14 -17.92 1.63
CA GLU A 778 8.01 -18.76 2.02
C GLU A 778 7.65 -18.52 3.48
N PHE A 779 6.36 -18.54 3.78
CA PHE A 779 5.88 -18.53 5.16
C PHE A 779 6.21 -19.89 5.81
N TYR A 780 6.92 -19.84 6.91
CA TYR A 780 7.25 -21.07 7.65
C TYR A 780 6.07 -21.55 8.48
N SER A 781 5.60 -22.77 8.22
CA SER A 781 4.63 -23.47 9.04
C SER A 781 5.26 -24.76 9.57
N PRO A 782 5.42 -24.91 10.89
CA PRO A 782 6.01 -26.12 11.50
C PRO A 782 5.28 -27.40 11.06
N LYS A 783 6.05 -28.45 10.86
CA LYS A 783 5.54 -29.80 10.57
C LYS A 783 5.84 -30.71 11.74
N TYR A 784 4.89 -31.55 12.12
CA TYR A 784 4.99 -32.47 13.23
C TYR A 784 4.79 -33.94 12.72
N GLU A 785 5.63 -34.33 11.74
CA GLU A 785 5.51 -35.62 11.05
C GLU A 785 6.00 -36.79 11.92
N THR A 786 7.06 -36.57 12.73
CA THR A 786 7.65 -37.60 13.59
C THR A 786 7.18 -37.53 15.05
N ALA A 787 7.30 -38.63 15.79
CA ALA A 787 6.99 -38.65 17.21
C ALA A 787 7.86 -37.66 18.02
N GLU A 788 9.13 -37.50 17.62
CA GLU A 788 10.10 -36.59 18.23
C GLU A 788 9.62 -35.14 18.07
N GLN A 789 9.23 -34.72 16.87
CA GLN A 789 8.70 -33.38 16.60
C GLN A 789 7.41 -33.09 17.36
N ARG A 790 6.52 -34.10 17.52
CA ARG A 790 5.28 -33.95 18.28
C ARG A 790 5.52 -33.82 19.79
N ASN A 791 6.59 -34.42 20.31
CA ASN A 791 6.94 -34.41 21.73
C ASN A 791 8.00 -33.37 22.08
N ASP A 792 8.37 -32.47 21.12
CA ASP A 792 9.30 -31.37 21.40
C ASP A 792 8.75 -30.53 22.58
N ALA A 793 9.59 -30.31 23.57
CA ALA A 793 9.23 -29.54 24.77
C ALA A 793 9.02 -28.03 24.47
N THR A 794 9.51 -27.53 23.32
CA THR A 794 9.36 -26.14 22.93
C THR A 794 7.90 -25.84 22.54
N PRO A 795 7.21 -24.92 23.25
CA PRO A 795 5.82 -24.63 22.94
C PRO A 795 5.68 -23.89 21.59
N ASP A 796 4.72 -24.35 20.79
CA ASP A 796 4.30 -23.68 19.57
C ASP A 796 3.16 -22.68 19.87
N LEU A 797 3.50 -21.41 20.03
CA LEU A 797 2.60 -20.31 20.39
C LEU A 797 2.28 -19.36 19.21
N ARG A 798 2.47 -19.82 17.97
CA ARG A 798 2.20 -18.97 16.79
C ARG A 798 0.74 -18.57 16.70
N THR A 799 0.51 -17.35 16.24
CA THR A 799 -0.83 -16.77 16.03
C THR A 799 -1.31 -16.98 14.59
N THR A 800 -0.45 -16.74 13.58
CA THR A 800 -0.71 -17.20 12.22
C THR A 800 -0.34 -18.67 12.15
N ILE A 801 -1.35 -19.54 12.13
CA ILE A 801 -1.19 -20.99 12.09
C ILE A 801 -0.69 -21.43 10.72
N TYR A 802 -1.29 -20.87 9.66
CA TYR A 802 -0.95 -21.15 8.28
C TYR A 802 -1.23 -19.95 7.39
N TRP A 803 -0.31 -19.67 6.50
CA TRP A 803 -0.46 -18.70 5.43
C TRP A 803 0.04 -19.32 4.12
N ASN A 804 -0.81 -19.33 3.11
CA ASN A 804 -0.39 -19.69 1.77
C ASN A 804 -1.01 -18.70 0.76
N PRO A 805 -0.18 -17.92 0.09
CA PRO A 805 -0.65 -16.94 -0.89
C PRO A 805 -1.06 -17.55 -2.24
N THR A 806 -0.81 -18.86 -2.46
CA THR A 806 -0.91 -19.46 -3.81
C THR A 806 -1.52 -20.84 -3.76
N ILE A 807 -2.84 -20.92 -3.77
CA ILE A 807 -3.57 -22.19 -3.90
C ILE A 807 -4.45 -22.11 -5.15
N LYS A 808 -4.31 -23.10 -6.04
CA LYS A 808 -5.07 -23.18 -7.28
C LYS A 808 -6.05 -24.35 -7.23
N THR A 809 -7.26 -24.14 -7.74
CA THR A 809 -8.21 -25.23 -7.94
C THR A 809 -7.76 -26.13 -9.10
N ALA A 810 -8.01 -27.42 -8.97
CA ALA A 810 -7.91 -28.37 -10.07
C ALA A 810 -9.07 -28.17 -11.09
N ASP A 811 -9.10 -28.98 -12.14
CA ASP A 811 -10.14 -28.89 -13.17
C ASP A 811 -11.55 -29.20 -12.65
N ASP A 812 -11.66 -29.93 -11.54
CA ASP A 812 -12.92 -30.20 -10.83
C ASP A 812 -13.35 -29.10 -9.86
N GLY A 813 -12.70 -27.93 -9.89
CA GLY A 813 -12.97 -26.80 -9.02
C GLY A 813 -12.53 -27.01 -7.57
N THR A 814 -11.78 -28.08 -7.24
CA THR A 814 -11.35 -28.36 -5.87
C THR A 814 -9.87 -28.05 -5.64
N ALA A 815 -9.54 -27.72 -4.41
CA ALA A 815 -8.17 -27.62 -3.94
C ALA A 815 -8.04 -28.26 -2.55
N THR A 816 -6.92 -28.94 -2.30
CA THR A 816 -6.59 -29.55 -1.01
C THR A 816 -5.27 -29.01 -0.50
N PHE A 817 -5.16 -28.83 0.79
CA PHE A 817 -3.94 -28.43 1.48
C PHE A 817 -3.98 -28.92 2.92
N SER A 818 -2.83 -28.97 3.57
CA SER A 818 -2.76 -29.37 4.97
C SER A 818 -1.75 -28.52 5.75
N PHE A 819 -1.97 -28.44 7.06
CA PHE A 819 -1.06 -27.80 8.01
C PHE A 819 -1.23 -28.47 9.38
N TYR A 820 -0.29 -28.18 10.28
CA TYR A 820 -0.32 -28.70 11.64
C TYR A 820 -0.87 -27.64 12.62
N SER A 821 -1.70 -28.07 13.58
CA SER A 821 -2.15 -27.22 14.68
C SER A 821 -1.00 -26.83 15.61
N ALA A 822 -1.17 -25.74 16.34
CA ALA A 822 -0.26 -25.26 17.39
C ALA A 822 -0.63 -25.86 18.76
N ASP A 823 0.11 -25.50 19.81
CA ASP A 823 -0.08 -26.01 21.16
C ASP A 823 -1.21 -25.35 21.95
N THR A 824 -1.75 -24.24 21.46
CA THR A 824 -2.85 -23.54 22.11
C THR A 824 -4.19 -24.15 21.73
N SER A 825 -4.99 -24.60 22.74
CA SER A 825 -6.39 -24.97 22.49
C SER A 825 -7.18 -23.72 22.10
N ALA A 826 -7.71 -23.69 20.89
CA ALA A 826 -8.38 -22.51 20.33
C ALA A 826 -9.26 -22.87 19.14
N ALA A 827 -10.18 -22.02 18.83
CA ALA A 827 -10.80 -21.98 17.51
C ALA A 827 -9.83 -21.27 16.55
N TYR A 828 -9.64 -21.82 15.36
CA TYR A 828 -8.91 -21.16 14.29
C TYR A 828 -9.90 -20.52 13.32
N SER A 829 -9.67 -19.26 12.97
CA SER A 829 -10.36 -18.57 11.90
C SER A 829 -9.66 -18.81 10.59
N VAL A 830 -10.41 -19.22 9.58
CA VAL A 830 -9.93 -19.42 8.20
C VAL A 830 -10.54 -18.34 7.32
N VAL A 831 -9.71 -17.64 6.54
CA VAL A 831 -10.12 -16.65 5.54
C VAL A 831 -9.53 -17.03 4.20
N ILE A 832 -10.38 -17.21 3.20
CA ILE A 832 -10.01 -17.57 1.83
C ILE A 832 -10.45 -16.44 0.91
N GLU A 833 -9.51 -15.88 0.14
CA GLU A 833 -9.74 -14.77 -0.76
C GLU A 833 -9.00 -14.98 -2.08
N GLY A 834 -9.67 -14.71 -3.18
CA GLY A 834 -9.08 -14.93 -4.50
C GLY A 834 -9.96 -14.51 -5.65
N MET A 835 -9.51 -14.90 -6.85
CA MET A 835 -10.21 -14.62 -8.11
C MET A 835 -10.24 -15.88 -8.96
N THR A 836 -11.31 -16.04 -9.70
CA THR A 836 -11.35 -17.03 -10.78
C THR A 836 -10.64 -16.49 -12.03
N SER A 837 -10.30 -17.38 -12.95
CA SER A 837 -9.66 -17.00 -14.22
C SER A 837 -10.56 -16.14 -15.13
N ASP A 838 -11.88 -16.17 -14.93
CA ASP A 838 -12.89 -15.39 -15.64
C ASP A 838 -13.34 -14.12 -14.87
N GLY A 839 -12.66 -13.77 -13.76
CA GLY A 839 -12.85 -12.50 -13.06
C GLY A 839 -13.92 -12.50 -11.96
N LYS A 840 -14.40 -13.66 -11.51
CA LYS A 840 -15.31 -13.74 -10.35
C LYS A 840 -14.52 -13.78 -9.05
N VAL A 841 -15.11 -13.21 -8.00
CA VAL A 841 -14.46 -13.13 -6.69
C VAL A 841 -14.68 -14.43 -5.91
N ILE A 842 -13.61 -14.99 -5.36
CA ILE A 842 -13.62 -16.13 -4.43
C ILE A 842 -13.51 -15.56 -3.00
N TYR A 843 -14.51 -15.81 -2.17
CA TYR A 843 -14.49 -15.41 -0.76
C TYR A 843 -15.25 -16.40 0.12
N THR A 844 -14.61 -16.88 1.16
CA THR A 844 -15.30 -17.62 2.22
C THR A 844 -14.51 -17.56 3.53
N THR A 845 -15.19 -17.85 4.62
CA THR A 845 -14.59 -17.97 5.94
C THR A 845 -14.97 -19.32 6.56
N GLY A 846 -14.09 -19.85 7.41
CA GLY A 846 -14.31 -21.09 8.12
C GLY A 846 -13.81 -21.05 9.55
N LYS A 847 -14.14 -22.06 10.32
CA LYS A 847 -13.64 -22.28 11.69
C LYS A 847 -13.18 -23.72 11.87
N ILE A 848 -12.15 -23.90 12.67
CA ILE A 848 -11.59 -25.20 13.05
C ILE A 848 -11.44 -25.19 14.58
N GLU A 849 -11.85 -26.25 15.24
CA GLU A 849 -11.70 -26.39 16.70
C GLU A 849 -10.47 -27.26 17.02
N VAL A 850 -9.58 -26.75 17.87
CA VAL A 850 -8.40 -27.47 18.39
C VAL A 850 -8.47 -27.54 19.91
N LYS A 851 -8.40 -28.74 20.47
CA LYS A 851 -8.49 -29.02 21.91
C LYS A 851 -7.19 -29.56 22.50
#